data_f0b8186e729943d3d06e0cd080600e21
#
_entry.id   f0b8186e729943d3d06e0cd080600e21
#
_cell.length_a   1.000
_cell.length_b   1.000
_cell.length_c   1.000
_cell.angle_alpha   90.00
_cell.angle_beta   90.00
_cell.angle_gamma   90.00
#
_symmetry.space_group_name_H-M   'P 1'
#
loop_
_entity.id
_entity.type
_entity.pdbx_description
1 polymer ?
#
loop_
_entity_poly.entity_id
_entity_poly.type
_entity_poly.pdbx_seq_one_letter_code
_entity_poly.pdbx_strand_id
1 'polypeptide(L)'
;MKQHAFLLAAAIAAALAGAPGLLQAQSATPAAAVAALGTHEAPRVTQTVMDSQRMTLAQTHLNVTAQATSGTPLTETTAMNHLQLILKRSPIRSAQIEARIANQHNPQSPLFHQWLTPQQFGDAYGVVDSDIAAVTSWLTAEGFTVSGVYPNKMQIDFSGTASQVNRAFKTQETVYNLANGDRYLSHVGDVSVPAALLPVIAGVVGLSEAPSAKPVTPDVATFNPVTHRFDLTGATAAKARAMAVGSGGLRGSRGLVPDDLAKMYGVSTIRNNGVTGKGITIALVEVAPALPGDWSNFVGQFSLGSFGGTFAQVTPQSGTLNNCYGGQQSDPPDEDYASAEDLEAATALAPGANIEVAYCSSYTSTFEPASPNVYGGLFIAATNLVNGDSRPDIMSVNYPGYYAEDQTDSASKTAIDLVTAQADAEGISVFTGTGDSGTNADFDGGQIDAAAPSVASIASSPYVTAVGGTDLADELDGTTSQYFSSTPNAVYGTALGYVPEIPWNASCGNGVVAKADGFSSVLSFCQFLLARDPNASYVTSEATGGGASVVDRKPTWQRLVFNAAKDQSRDVPDVSLFGGSYASNTGIIICAGYNPCTPNFTTAPLLITAHSLAAPMFAGVQALIDQGIAMRGLPADQGNAAPTLYALAEQEYGGPTAAAPATLATCSADNGNTGTANCVFHNTTRGSISTQCISFNGGSDTPNCYFYGTVDPYGYGLETVGLTTTDAAPTAYGVNNKAYGAQPGWSFATGLGSVNVTNLLIAWRAFVHAPAAAPQ
;
A
#
# COMPACT_ATOMS: atom_id res chain seq x y z
N MET A 1 -20.05 35.68 13.01
CA MET A 1 -18.75 35.12 12.65
C MET A 1 -18.59 34.98 11.13
N LYS A 2 -18.87 35.99 10.32
CA LYS A 2 -18.68 35.97 8.85
C LYS A 2 -18.02 37.25 8.30
N GLN A 3 -17.37 38.05 9.13
CA GLN A 3 -16.74 39.32 8.72
C GLN A 3 -15.21 39.39 8.89
N HIS A 4 -14.56 38.36 9.47
CA HIS A 4 -13.11 38.37 9.65
C HIS A 4 -12.32 37.58 8.60
N ALA A 5 -12.98 36.79 7.75
CA ALA A 5 -12.31 36.02 6.69
C ALA A 5 -11.99 36.84 5.43
N PHE A 6 -12.63 38.00 5.23
CA PHE A 6 -12.43 38.86 4.04
C PHE A 6 -11.27 39.84 4.13
N LEU A 7 -10.79 40.14 5.34
CA LEU A 7 -9.71 41.11 5.53
C LEU A 7 -8.30 40.49 5.38
N LEU A 8 -8.15 39.18 5.52
CA LEU A 8 -6.85 38.51 5.34
C LEU A 8 -6.51 38.26 3.86
N ALA A 9 -7.52 38.05 3.02
CA ALA A 9 -7.32 37.84 1.57
C ALA A 9 -6.96 39.15 0.85
N ALA A 10 -7.42 40.31 1.35
CA ALA A 10 -7.12 41.61 0.77
C ALA A 10 -5.68 42.11 1.12
N ALA A 11 -5.11 41.67 2.23
CA ALA A 11 -3.75 42.07 2.63
C ALA A 11 -2.66 41.33 1.82
N ILE A 12 -2.93 40.11 1.33
CA ILE A 12 -1.99 39.33 0.49
C ILE A 12 -1.99 39.86 -0.95
N ALA A 13 -3.13 40.30 -1.46
CA ALA A 13 -3.23 40.88 -2.81
C ALA A 13 -2.58 42.27 -2.93
N ALA A 14 -2.55 43.05 -1.85
CA ALA A 14 -1.94 44.40 -1.85
C ALA A 14 -0.39 44.36 -1.74
N ALA A 15 0.19 43.27 -1.21
CA ALA A 15 1.65 43.10 -1.11
C ALA A 15 2.31 42.66 -2.45
N LEU A 16 1.53 42.20 -3.41
CA LEU A 16 2.02 41.77 -4.74
C LEU A 16 1.93 42.85 -5.81
N ALA A 17 1.27 43.99 -5.54
CA ALA A 17 1.07 45.07 -6.52
C ALA A 17 2.10 46.21 -6.41
N GLY A 18 3.08 46.14 -5.52
CA GLY A 18 3.97 47.25 -5.17
C GLY A 18 5.46 47.13 -5.54
N ALA A 19 5.89 46.18 -6.34
CA ALA A 19 7.31 46.03 -6.69
C ALA A 19 7.54 45.92 -8.21
N PRO A 20 7.76 47.02 -8.92
CA PRO A 20 8.11 46.95 -10.36
C PRO A 20 9.55 46.50 -10.65
N GLY A 21 10.26 45.94 -9.68
CA GLY A 21 11.66 45.51 -9.83
C GLY A 21 11.91 44.00 -9.94
N LEU A 22 10.86 43.13 -9.82
CA LEU A 22 11.04 41.68 -9.82
C LEU A 22 10.75 40.97 -11.17
N LEU A 23 10.43 41.72 -12.21
CA LEU A 23 10.09 41.17 -13.54
C LEU A 23 11.30 41.06 -14.49
N GLN A 24 12.52 41.39 -14.06
CA GLN A 24 13.73 41.20 -14.88
C GLN A 24 14.66 40.07 -14.42
N ALA A 25 14.28 39.27 -13.42
CA ALA A 25 15.07 38.12 -12.95
C ALA A 25 14.69 36.79 -13.60
N GLN A 26 13.84 36.77 -14.63
CA GLN A 26 13.32 35.57 -15.27
C GLN A 26 14.10 35.09 -16.49
N SER A 27 15.35 35.45 -16.66
CA SER A 27 16.20 34.89 -17.71
C SER A 27 17.34 33.97 -17.19
N ALA A 28 17.33 33.59 -15.92
CA ALA A 28 18.16 32.47 -15.48
C ALA A 28 17.54 31.18 -15.99
N THR A 29 18.31 30.40 -16.74
CA THR A 29 17.87 29.07 -17.19
C THR A 29 17.35 28.26 -16.00
N PRO A 30 16.29 27.45 -16.16
CA PRO A 30 15.75 26.62 -15.09
C PRO A 30 16.81 25.78 -14.35
N ALA A 31 17.86 25.32 -15.07
CA ALA A 31 18.98 24.59 -14.48
C ALA A 31 19.83 25.45 -13.50
N ALA A 32 20.01 26.74 -13.77
CA ALA A 32 20.74 27.64 -12.88
C ALA A 32 19.90 28.02 -11.65
N ALA A 33 18.59 28.13 -11.79
CA ALA A 33 17.67 28.35 -10.67
C ALA A 33 17.61 27.10 -9.76
N VAL A 34 17.60 25.90 -10.33
CA VAL A 34 17.60 24.63 -9.58
C VAL A 34 18.95 24.38 -8.91
N ALA A 35 20.07 24.70 -9.55
CA ALA A 35 21.41 24.61 -8.93
C ALA A 35 21.58 25.63 -7.77
N ALA A 36 20.88 26.76 -7.79
CA ALA A 36 20.90 27.75 -6.72
C ALA A 36 20.00 27.38 -5.51
N LEU A 37 19.12 26.40 -5.65
CA LEU A 37 18.12 26.01 -4.66
C LEU A 37 18.67 25.13 -3.50
N GLY A 38 19.91 24.61 -3.60
CA GLY A 38 20.53 23.78 -2.57
C GLY A 38 21.38 24.52 -1.53
N THR A 39 21.51 25.85 -1.57
CA THR A 39 22.49 26.58 -0.76
C THR A 39 21.87 27.36 0.39
N HIS A 40 22.20 26.91 1.62
CA HIS A 40 22.14 27.65 2.88
C HIS A 40 20.78 28.15 3.37
N GLU A 41 19.95 27.20 3.85
CA GLU A 41 18.87 27.58 4.77
C GLU A 41 19.47 28.09 6.09
N ALA A 42 18.95 29.21 6.61
CA ALA A 42 19.34 29.68 7.92
C ALA A 42 18.86 28.74 9.03
N PRO A 43 19.60 28.58 10.13
CA PRO A 43 19.12 27.82 11.27
C PRO A 43 17.76 28.31 11.77
N ARG A 44 16.88 27.37 12.09
CA ARG A 44 15.53 27.68 12.61
C ARG A 44 15.46 27.57 14.13
N VAL A 45 16.42 26.87 14.76
CA VAL A 45 16.60 26.88 16.22
C VAL A 45 17.41 28.11 16.57
N THR A 46 16.72 29.23 16.83
CA THR A 46 17.36 30.54 17.09
C THR A 46 17.30 30.97 18.56
N GLN A 47 16.57 30.19 19.38
CA GLN A 47 16.41 30.44 20.81
C GLN A 47 17.13 29.38 21.63
N THR A 48 17.50 29.75 22.87
CA THR A 48 18.02 28.76 23.82
C THR A 48 16.96 27.69 24.10
N VAL A 49 17.35 26.43 24.01
CA VAL A 49 16.49 25.29 24.35
C VAL A 49 16.27 25.26 25.86
N MET A 50 15.03 25.47 26.28
CA MET A 50 14.64 25.48 27.69
C MET A 50 13.47 24.52 27.92
N ASP A 51 13.64 23.53 28.79
CA ASP A 51 12.60 22.54 29.09
C ASP A 51 11.35 23.14 29.77
N SER A 52 11.49 24.30 30.40
CA SER A 52 10.38 25.03 31.01
C SER A 52 9.43 25.69 30.01
N GLN A 53 9.83 25.88 28.76
CA GLN A 53 9.01 26.44 27.68
C GLN A 53 8.72 25.35 26.66
N ARG A 54 7.49 24.85 26.65
CA ARG A 54 7.12 23.67 25.85
C ARG A 54 5.94 23.95 24.94
N MET A 55 5.89 23.19 23.86
CA MET A 55 4.77 23.16 22.91
C MET A 55 4.38 21.73 22.63
N THR A 56 3.07 21.49 22.56
CA THR A 56 2.50 20.18 22.21
C THR A 56 2.56 19.96 20.71
N LEU A 57 2.92 18.76 20.31
CA LEU A 57 2.82 18.26 18.93
C LEU A 57 1.47 17.58 18.78
N ALA A 58 0.59 18.19 18.00
CA ALA A 58 -0.79 17.71 17.84
C ALA A 58 -0.87 16.38 17.07
N GLN A 59 -1.83 15.55 17.44
CA GLN A 59 -2.12 14.27 16.79
C GLN A 59 -0.95 13.26 16.85
N THR A 60 -0.11 13.35 17.84
CA THR A 60 0.95 12.36 18.10
C THR A 60 0.46 11.21 18.97
N HIS A 61 -0.74 11.30 19.53
CA HIS A 61 -1.39 10.25 20.31
C HIS A 61 -2.44 9.53 19.46
N LEU A 62 -2.40 8.20 19.47
CA LEU A 62 -3.43 7.37 18.83
C LEU A 62 -4.70 7.32 19.68
N ASN A 63 -5.85 7.47 19.05
CA ASN A 63 -7.15 7.45 19.74
C ASN A 63 -7.63 6.03 20.11
N VAL A 64 -6.80 5.03 19.90
CA VAL A 64 -7.05 3.60 20.22
C VAL A 64 -7.36 3.34 21.68
N THR A 65 -6.98 4.26 22.58
CA THR A 65 -7.24 4.14 24.02
C THR A 65 -8.73 4.16 24.38
N ALA A 66 -9.59 4.63 23.48
CA ALA A 66 -11.05 4.67 23.68
C ALA A 66 -11.69 3.27 23.79
N GLN A 67 -11.06 2.24 23.22
CA GLN A 67 -11.52 0.85 23.22
C GLN A 67 -10.80 -0.02 24.27
N ALA A 68 -9.84 0.54 24.99
CA ALA A 68 -9.10 -0.20 26.00
C ALA A 68 -9.94 -0.45 27.24
N THR A 69 -9.93 -1.69 27.73
CA THR A 69 -10.58 -2.08 28.99
C THR A 69 -9.74 -1.71 30.21
N SER A 70 -8.43 -1.59 30.06
CA SER A 70 -7.50 -1.17 31.11
C SER A 70 -6.17 -0.70 30.51
N GLY A 71 -5.45 0.14 31.24
CA GLY A 71 -4.09 0.57 30.90
C GLY A 71 -3.15 0.37 32.12
N THR A 72 -1.94 -0.10 31.87
CA THR A 72 -0.89 -0.25 32.87
C THR A 72 0.35 0.50 32.43
N PRO A 73 0.81 1.51 33.18
CA PRO A 73 2.05 2.21 32.86
C PRO A 73 3.25 1.26 32.74
N LEU A 74 4.12 1.51 31.76
CA LEU A 74 5.39 0.79 31.67
C LEU A 74 6.24 1.01 32.92
N THR A 75 6.99 -0.01 33.29
CA THR A 75 8.02 0.13 34.32
C THR A 75 9.06 1.17 33.92
N GLU A 76 9.42 2.08 34.81
CA GLU A 76 10.32 3.21 34.54
C GLU A 76 11.66 2.81 33.90
N THR A 77 12.15 1.59 34.19
CA THR A 77 13.39 1.05 33.66
C THR A 77 13.24 0.26 32.36
N THR A 78 12.02 0.10 31.84
CA THR A 78 11.79 -0.58 30.55
C THR A 78 12.57 0.12 29.46
N ALA A 79 13.38 -0.64 28.72
CA ALA A 79 14.15 -0.11 27.61
C ALA A 79 13.22 0.25 26.45
N MET A 80 13.45 1.42 25.88
CA MET A 80 12.81 1.89 24.65
C MET A 80 13.94 2.16 23.64
N ASN A 81 14.16 1.18 22.79
CA ASN A 81 15.29 1.16 21.88
C ASN A 81 14.87 1.69 20.49
N HIS A 82 15.83 2.31 19.80
CA HIS A 82 15.71 2.71 18.40
C HIS A 82 14.46 3.55 18.08
N LEU A 83 14.11 4.46 19.00
CA LEU A 83 13.14 5.51 18.75
C LEU A 83 13.65 6.40 17.61
N GLN A 84 12.74 6.85 16.74
CA GLN A 84 13.07 7.71 15.61
C GLN A 84 12.50 9.10 15.83
N LEU A 85 13.34 10.10 16.10
CA LEU A 85 12.90 11.50 16.08
C LEU A 85 12.84 11.99 14.65
N ILE A 86 11.64 12.36 14.20
CA ILE A 86 11.37 12.83 12.85
C ILE A 86 11.54 14.35 12.82
N LEU A 87 12.40 14.81 11.94
CA LEU A 87 12.66 16.22 11.71
C LEU A 87 11.69 16.78 10.67
N LYS A 88 11.50 18.09 10.72
CA LYS A 88 10.59 18.81 9.86
C LYS A 88 11.36 19.79 8.97
N ARG A 89 11.15 19.74 7.67
CA ARG A 89 11.67 20.72 6.71
C ARG A 89 11.01 22.08 6.91
N SER A 90 11.65 23.13 6.43
CA SER A 90 10.96 24.41 6.21
C SER A 90 9.91 24.26 5.10
N PRO A 91 8.87 25.09 5.08
CA PRO A 91 7.90 25.13 3.98
C PRO A 91 8.55 25.34 2.60
N ILE A 92 9.64 26.11 2.56
CA ILE A 92 10.40 26.36 1.32
C ILE A 92 11.06 25.05 0.84
N ARG A 93 11.76 24.32 1.72
CA ARG A 93 12.39 23.06 1.35
C ARG A 93 11.38 21.96 1.02
N SER A 94 10.21 21.95 1.67
CA SER A 94 9.12 21.04 1.29
C SER A 94 8.66 21.30 -0.14
N ALA A 95 8.39 22.55 -0.49
CA ALA A 95 8.00 22.91 -1.86
C ALA A 95 9.10 22.62 -2.89
N GLN A 96 10.37 22.75 -2.51
CA GLN A 96 11.52 22.48 -3.38
C GLN A 96 11.66 20.97 -3.70
N ILE A 97 11.53 20.10 -2.71
CA ILE A 97 11.61 18.64 -2.96
C ILE A 97 10.40 18.16 -3.77
N GLU A 98 9.19 18.63 -3.49
CA GLU A 98 8.01 18.34 -4.29
C GLU A 98 8.21 18.74 -5.77
N ALA A 99 8.72 19.96 -6.00
CA ALA A 99 9.05 20.44 -7.35
C ALA A 99 10.17 19.63 -7.99
N ARG A 100 11.18 19.18 -7.21
CA ARG A 100 12.27 18.31 -7.70
C ARG A 100 11.71 16.98 -8.19
N ILE A 101 10.91 16.30 -7.37
CA ILE A 101 10.29 15.02 -7.70
C ILE A 101 9.40 15.17 -8.94
N ALA A 102 8.53 16.18 -8.98
CA ALA A 102 7.69 16.43 -10.14
C ALA A 102 8.48 16.64 -11.45
N ASN A 103 9.66 17.29 -11.37
CA ASN A 103 10.54 17.46 -12.51
C ASN A 103 11.29 16.18 -12.89
N GLN A 104 11.59 15.29 -11.92
CA GLN A 104 12.22 14.00 -12.21
C GLN A 104 11.27 13.07 -12.98
N HIS A 105 9.96 13.22 -12.85
CA HIS A 105 8.95 12.48 -13.62
C HIS A 105 8.51 13.15 -14.92
N ASN A 106 8.98 14.36 -15.22
CA ASN A 106 8.59 15.07 -16.42
C ASN A 106 9.60 14.88 -17.56
N PRO A 107 9.29 14.14 -18.65
CA PRO A 107 10.21 13.90 -19.76
C PRO A 107 10.67 15.19 -20.46
N GLN A 108 9.98 16.31 -20.25
CA GLN A 108 10.36 17.61 -20.81
C GLN A 108 11.33 18.38 -19.91
N SER A 109 11.58 17.91 -18.69
CA SER A 109 12.45 18.56 -17.71
C SER A 109 13.92 18.14 -17.92
N PRO A 110 14.88 19.07 -17.77
CA PRO A 110 16.30 18.70 -17.72
C PRO A 110 16.64 17.86 -16.49
N LEU A 111 15.74 17.75 -15.51
CA LEU A 111 15.89 16.93 -14.30
C LEU A 111 15.28 15.55 -14.47
N PHE A 112 14.72 15.22 -15.63
CA PHE A 112 14.09 13.93 -15.88
C PHE A 112 15.08 12.79 -15.56
N HIS A 113 14.69 11.87 -14.68
CA HIS A 113 15.48 10.74 -14.18
C HIS A 113 16.88 11.13 -13.64
N GLN A 114 17.02 12.36 -13.13
CA GLN A 114 18.22 12.78 -12.40
C GLN A 114 18.05 12.48 -10.91
N TRP A 115 18.20 11.19 -10.56
CA TRP A 115 17.99 10.68 -9.23
C TRP A 115 19.02 11.16 -8.22
N LEU A 116 18.65 11.23 -6.96
CA LEU A 116 19.51 11.67 -5.86
C LEU A 116 20.14 10.46 -5.15
N THR A 117 21.22 10.69 -4.45
CA THR A 117 21.67 9.79 -3.38
C THR A 117 21.06 10.22 -2.05
N PRO A 118 21.04 9.33 -1.01
CA PRO A 118 20.59 9.71 0.33
C PRO A 118 21.30 10.96 0.88
N GLN A 119 22.62 11.07 0.66
CA GLN A 119 23.41 12.23 1.05
C GLN A 119 22.99 13.50 0.29
N GLN A 120 22.82 13.41 -1.04
CA GLN A 120 22.37 14.53 -1.85
C GLN A 120 20.97 15.01 -1.43
N PHE A 121 20.08 14.05 -1.11
CA PHE A 121 18.76 14.37 -0.58
C PHE A 121 18.87 15.12 0.75
N GLY A 122 19.67 14.62 1.71
CA GLY A 122 19.89 15.23 3.00
C GLY A 122 20.52 16.62 2.90
N ASP A 123 21.57 16.79 2.08
CA ASP A 123 22.27 18.06 1.93
C ASP A 123 21.40 19.14 1.27
N ALA A 124 20.61 18.75 0.27
CA ALA A 124 19.75 19.71 -0.43
C ALA A 124 18.44 19.99 0.28
N TYR A 125 17.82 19.00 0.90
CA TYR A 125 16.44 19.08 1.36
C TYR A 125 16.24 18.71 2.84
N GLY A 126 17.25 18.19 3.53
CA GLY A 126 17.22 17.88 4.96
C GLY A 126 17.31 19.12 5.86
N VAL A 127 17.31 18.90 7.15
CA VAL A 127 17.49 19.95 8.17
C VAL A 127 18.96 20.32 8.27
N VAL A 128 19.26 21.60 8.53
CA VAL A 128 20.65 22.08 8.63
C VAL A 128 21.37 21.51 9.85
N ASP A 129 22.67 21.25 9.72
CA ASP A 129 23.48 20.57 10.73
C ASP A 129 23.45 21.25 12.12
N SER A 130 23.36 22.57 12.18
CA SER A 130 23.27 23.31 13.45
C SER A 130 21.94 23.07 14.19
N ASP A 131 20.85 22.89 13.47
CA ASP A 131 19.55 22.56 14.05
C ASP A 131 19.53 21.09 14.53
N ILE A 132 20.11 20.19 13.73
CA ILE A 132 20.30 18.77 14.12
C ILE A 132 21.16 18.71 15.41
N ALA A 133 22.24 19.48 15.46
CA ALA A 133 23.10 19.53 16.66
C ALA A 133 22.35 20.04 17.91
N ALA A 134 21.42 20.99 17.74
CA ALA A 134 20.59 21.47 18.84
C ALA A 134 19.65 20.36 19.36
N VAL A 135 19.02 19.60 18.45
CA VAL A 135 18.12 18.49 18.79
C VAL A 135 18.89 17.36 19.45
N THR A 136 20.03 16.92 18.90
CA THR A 136 20.84 15.84 19.47
C THR A 136 21.42 16.21 20.83
N SER A 137 21.82 17.48 21.02
CA SER A 137 22.27 17.99 22.31
C SER A 137 21.16 17.96 23.37
N TRP A 138 19.93 18.30 22.99
CA TRP A 138 18.77 18.19 23.88
C TRP A 138 18.48 16.74 24.25
N LEU A 139 18.43 15.81 23.29
CA LEU A 139 18.23 14.38 23.56
C LEU A 139 19.30 13.85 24.55
N THR A 140 20.56 14.18 24.31
CA THR A 140 21.68 13.79 25.21
C THR A 140 21.50 14.39 26.59
N ALA A 141 21.07 15.65 26.71
CA ALA A 141 20.84 16.30 28.01
C ALA A 141 19.67 15.66 28.78
N GLU A 142 18.66 15.13 28.07
CA GLU A 142 17.58 14.34 28.66
C GLU A 142 18.04 12.90 29.07
N GLY A 143 19.26 12.52 28.73
CA GLY A 143 19.87 11.25 29.11
C GLY A 143 19.71 10.13 28.07
N PHE A 144 19.22 10.42 26.89
CA PHE A 144 19.13 9.44 25.80
C PHE A 144 20.51 9.16 25.19
N THR A 145 20.66 7.97 24.66
CA THR A 145 21.76 7.60 23.77
C THR A 145 21.34 7.87 22.33
N VAL A 146 22.01 8.79 21.65
CA VAL A 146 21.80 9.06 20.22
C VAL A 146 22.69 8.11 19.43
N SER A 147 22.08 7.17 18.69
CA SER A 147 22.79 6.16 17.88
C SER A 147 23.31 6.76 16.58
N GLY A 148 22.59 7.70 16.00
CA GLY A 148 23.00 8.38 14.77
C GLY A 148 21.94 9.26 14.14
N VAL A 149 22.37 9.97 13.08
CA VAL A 149 21.52 10.74 12.20
C VAL A 149 21.56 10.08 10.83
N TYR A 150 20.40 9.85 10.23
CA TYR A 150 20.35 9.25 8.91
C TYR A 150 20.90 10.19 7.82
N PRO A 151 21.44 9.64 6.72
CA PRO A 151 21.99 10.44 5.62
C PRO A 151 21.02 11.48 5.04
N ASN A 152 19.72 11.21 5.10
CA ASN A 152 18.66 12.14 4.67
C ASN A 152 18.52 13.40 5.54
N LYS A 153 19.20 13.48 6.70
CA LYS A 153 19.15 14.59 7.67
C LYS A 153 17.72 14.92 8.14
N MET A 154 16.84 13.92 8.16
CA MET A 154 15.43 14.06 8.55
C MET A 154 15.05 13.13 9.71
N GLN A 155 15.93 12.20 10.09
CA GLN A 155 15.67 11.21 11.13
C GLN A 155 16.88 11.07 12.05
N ILE A 156 16.61 10.96 13.35
CA ILE A 156 17.60 10.73 14.40
C ILE A 156 17.20 9.48 15.17
N ASP A 157 18.08 8.46 15.17
CA ASP A 157 17.92 7.23 15.95
C ASP A 157 18.44 7.46 17.36
N PHE A 158 17.64 7.13 18.37
CA PHE A 158 18.02 7.27 19.78
C PHE A 158 17.33 6.22 20.65
N SER A 159 17.90 5.94 21.81
CA SER A 159 17.42 4.94 22.76
C SER A 159 17.42 5.47 24.19
N GLY A 160 16.52 4.94 25.02
CA GLY A 160 16.44 5.30 26.43
C GLY A 160 15.58 4.35 27.23
N THR A 161 14.98 4.86 28.31
CA THR A 161 14.03 4.13 29.15
C THR A 161 12.67 4.81 29.13
N ALA A 162 11.60 4.10 29.50
CA ALA A 162 10.26 4.66 29.63
C ALA A 162 10.24 5.91 30.54
N SER A 163 11.02 5.93 31.63
CA SER A 163 11.15 7.10 32.50
C SER A 163 11.76 8.31 31.78
N GLN A 164 12.77 8.09 30.92
CA GLN A 164 13.37 9.17 30.12
C GLN A 164 12.39 9.71 29.08
N VAL A 165 11.66 8.83 28.38
CA VAL A 165 10.62 9.21 27.41
C VAL A 165 9.53 10.01 28.10
N ASN A 166 8.96 9.50 29.19
CA ASN A 166 7.90 10.16 29.95
C ASN A 166 8.31 11.56 30.40
N ARG A 167 9.54 11.70 30.88
CA ARG A 167 10.08 12.99 31.32
C ARG A 167 10.33 13.94 30.16
N ALA A 168 11.02 13.48 29.11
CA ALA A 168 11.45 14.32 27.99
C ALA A 168 10.29 14.78 27.12
N PHE A 169 9.32 13.93 26.89
CA PHE A 169 8.17 14.21 26.01
C PHE A 169 6.88 14.58 26.77
N LYS A 170 6.91 14.54 28.12
CA LYS A 170 5.77 14.89 29.02
C LYS A 170 4.54 14.03 28.73
N THR A 171 4.76 12.74 28.61
CA THR A 171 3.73 11.72 28.40
C THR A 171 3.89 10.60 29.43
N GLN A 172 3.16 9.49 29.25
CA GLN A 172 3.30 8.27 30.01
C GLN A 172 3.08 7.06 29.11
N GLU A 173 4.16 6.30 28.89
CA GLU A 173 4.08 5.04 28.17
C GLU A 173 3.25 4.03 28.94
N THR A 174 2.29 3.42 28.27
CA THR A 174 1.26 2.58 28.88
C THR A 174 0.95 1.39 27.97
N VAL A 175 0.89 0.21 28.55
CA VAL A 175 0.37 -0.99 27.87
C VAL A 175 -1.14 -1.03 28.09
N TYR A 176 -1.88 -0.99 27.02
CA TYR A 176 -3.35 -1.10 27.02
C TYR A 176 -3.77 -2.53 26.71
N ASN A 177 -4.88 -2.97 27.32
CA ASN A 177 -5.50 -4.25 27.03
C ASN A 177 -6.85 -4.00 26.37
N LEU A 178 -7.11 -4.66 25.24
CA LEU A 178 -8.38 -4.61 24.53
C LEU A 178 -9.35 -5.66 25.06
N ALA A 179 -10.62 -5.51 24.71
CA ALA A 179 -11.68 -6.45 25.14
C ALA A 179 -11.47 -7.88 24.59
N ASN A 180 -10.86 -8.00 23.41
CA ASN A 180 -10.52 -9.27 22.76
C ASN A 180 -9.29 -9.97 23.37
N GLY A 181 -8.60 -9.33 24.33
CA GLY A 181 -7.39 -9.84 24.98
C GLY A 181 -6.07 -9.38 24.34
N ASP A 182 -6.11 -8.65 23.23
CA ASP A 182 -4.92 -8.09 22.61
C ASP A 182 -4.32 -6.99 23.50
N ARG A 183 -3.02 -6.80 23.35
CA ARG A 183 -2.25 -5.79 24.08
C ARG A 183 -1.49 -4.93 23.10
N TYR A 184 -1.40 -3.65 23.38
CA TYR A 184 -0.55 -2.74 22.61
C TYR A 184 0.06 -1.66 23.49
N LEU A 185 1.25 -1.19 23.10
CA LEU A 185 1.90 -0.06 23.71
C LEU A 185 1.38 1.25 23.07
N SER A 186 1.07 2.22 23.90
CA SER A 186 0.84 3.60 23.48
C SER A 186 1.14 4.56 24.63
N HIS A 187 1.07 5.84 24.36
CA HIS A 187 1.32 6.87 25.35
C HIS A 187 0.05 7.68 25.64
N VAL A 188 0.07 8.37 26.78
CA VAL A 188 -1.09 9.16 27.25
C VAL A 188 -0.99 10.59 26.68
N GLY A 189 -1.89 10.92 25.76
CA GLY A 189 -2.03 12.26 25.18
C GLY A 189 -0.87 12.69 24.27
N ASP A 190 -1.04 13.78 23.59
CA ASP A 190 -0.04 14.32 22.66
C ASP A 190 1.27 14.67 23.36
N VAL A 191 2.39 14.34 22.74
CA VAL A 191 3.72 14.63 23.27
C VAL A 191 4.07 16.13 23.12
N SER A 192 4.98 16.62 23.95
CA SER A 192 5.46 17.98 23.87
C SER A 192 6.99 18.05 23.81
N VAL A 193 7.50 19.10 23.16
CA VAL A 193 8.92 19.38 23.01
C VAL A 193 9.24 20.81 23.45
N PRO A 194 10.51 21.14 23.77
CA PRO A 194 10.91 22.53 24.00
C PRO A 194 10.49 23.44 22.84
N ALA A 195 9.90 24.56 23.14
CA ALA A 195 9.35 25.48 22.13
C ALA A 195 10.38 25.93 21.09
N ALA A 196 11.65 26.04 21.49
CA ALA A 196 12.75 26.38 20.60
C ALA A 196 12.98 25.31 19.50
N LEU A 197 12.64 24.06 19.75
CA LEU A 197 12.83 22.92 18.82
C LEU A 197 11.62 22.67 17.93
N LEU A 198 10.43 23.25 18.24
CA LEU A 198 9.21 23.08 17.48
C LEU A 198 9.36 23.36 15.96
N PRO A 199 10.17 24.34 15.52
CA PRO A 199 10.36 24.59 14.08
C PRO A 199 10.98 23.41 13.32
N VAL A 200 11.68 22.49 14.00
CA VAL A 200 12.47 21.43 13.38
C VAL A 200 12.08 20.01 13.78
N ILE A 201 11.18 19.82 14.74
CA ILE A 201 10.68 18.49 15.14
C ILE A 201 9.25 18.30 14.62
N ALA A 202 9.01 17.18 13.93
CA ALA A 202 7.67 16.74 13.53
C ALA A 202 7.04 15.82 14.60
N GLY A 203 7.81 14.88 15.16
CA GLY A 203 7.34 13.96 16.17
C GLY A 203 8.37 12.88 16.48
N VAL A 204 7.94 11.85 17.20
CA VAL A 204 8.74 10.67 17.55
C VAL A 204 7.96 9.44 17.15
N VAL A 205 8.57 8.59 16.32
CA VAL A 205 8.09 7.24 15.98
C VAL A 205 8.69 6.25 16.98
N GLY A 206 7.88 5.31 17.42
CA GLY A 206 8.31 4.31 18.39
C GLY A 206 7.71 4.48 19.78
N LEU A 207 6.70 5.34 19.93
CA LEU A 207 5.95 5.54 21.17
C LEU A 207 4.60 4.79 21.18
N SER A 208 4.18 4.28 20.03
CA SER A 208 2.94 3.50 19.91
C SER A 208 3.16 2.33 18.98
N GLU A 209 2.64 1.17 19.38
CA GLU A 209 2.47 0.01 18.51
C GLU A 209 1.05 0.02 17.97
N ALA A 210 0.85 -0.62 16.85
CA ALA A 210 -0.49 -0.98 16.46
C ALA A 210 -0.90 -2.32 17.05
N PRO A 211 -2.20 -2.57 17.24
CA PRO A 211 -2.69 -3.90 17.55
C PRO A 211 -2.26 -4.87 16.44
N SER A 212 -1.80 -6.05 16.85
CA SER A 212 -1.40 -7.07 15.88
C SER A 212 -2.57 -7.45 14.98
N ALA A 213 -2.42 -7.27 13.69
CA ALA A 213 -3.35 -7.84 12.72
C ALA A 213 -3.34 -9.38 12.87
N LYS A 214 -4.51 -10.00 12.78
CA LYS A 214 -4.55 -11.45 12.75
C LYS A 214 -4.13 -11.91 11.36
N PRO A 215 -3.09 -12.73 11.23
CA PRO A 215 -2.67 -13.23 9.93
C PRO A 215 -3.81 -14.02 9.29
N VAL A 216 -3.99 -13.81 7.99
CA VAL A 216 -4.91 -14.62 7.20
C VAL A 216 -4.30 -16.03 7.10
N THR A 217 -5.00 -17.03 7.61
CA THR A 217 -4.56 -18.41 7.47
C THR A 217 -4.89 -18.90 6.06
N PRO A 218 -3.90 -19.21 5.22
CA PRO A 218 -4.14 -19.68 3.86
C PRO A 218 -4.81 -21.06 3.84
N ASP A 219 -5.59 -21.30 2.81
CA ASP A 219 -6.25 -22.59 2.62
C ASP A 219 -5.31 -23.62 2.04
N VAL A 220 -5.27 -24.80 2.66
CA VAL A 220 -4.59 -25.98 2.09
C VAL A 220 -5.45 -26.53 0.95
N ALA A 221 -4.86 -26.69 -0.22
CA ALA A 221 -5.53 -27.10 -1.44
C ALA A 221 -5.05 -28.49 -1.91
N THR A 222 -5.95 -29.44 -2.07
CA THR A 222 -5.63 -30.76 -2.64
C THR A 222 -5.95 -30.79 -4.12
N PHE A 223 -4.95 -31.05 -4.96
CA PHE A 223 -5.13 -31.12 -6.40
C PHE A 223 -5.89 -32.38 -6.84
N ASN A 224 -6.94 -32.19 -7.63
CA ASN A 224 -7.71 -33.26 -8.25
C ASN A 224 -7.24 -33.45 -9.71
N PRO A 225 -6.56 -34.59 -10.03
CA PRO A 225 -5.98 -34.79 -11.36
C PRO A 225 -7.03 -35.08 -12.44
N VAL A 226 -8.29 -35.31 -12.08
CA VAL A 226 -9.39 -35.57 -13.02
C VAL A 226 -10.05 -34.28 -13.46
N THR A 227 -10.31 -33.39 -12.51
CA THR A 227 -10.96 -32.08 -12.76
C THR A 227 -9.95 -30.99 -13.06
N HIS A 228 -8.66 -31.20 -12.77
CA HIS A 228 -7.58 -30.23 -12.78
C HIS A 228 -7.89 -29.00 -11.91
N ARG A 229 -8.63 -29.21 -10.84
CA ARG A 229 -8.99 -28.21 -9.85
C ARG A 229 -8.51 -28.62 -8.47
N PHE A 230 -8.56 -27.68 -7.53
CA PHE A 230 -8.14 -27.89 -6.15
C PHE A 230 -9.36 -28.01 -5.25
N ASP A 231 -9.35 -29.02 -4.40
CA ASP A 231 -10.33 -29.19 -3.34
C ASP A 231 -9.78 -28.51 -2.07
N LEU A 232 -10.42 -27.42 -1.63
CA LEU A 232 -10.00 -26.68 -0.45
C LEU A 232 -10.46 -27.36 0.84
N THR A 233 -9.61 -27.29 1.87
CA THR A 233 -9.92 -27.69 3.24
C THR A 233 -9.71 -26.48 4.14
N GLY A 234 -10.71 -26.06 4.92
CA GLY A 234 -10.59 -24.93 5.83
C GLY A 234 -11.80 -24.01 5.85
N ALA A 235 -11.62 -22.79 6.39
CA ALA A 235 -12.68 -21.83 6.57
C ALA A 235 -13.21 -21.29 5.22
N THR A 236 -12.32 -21.04 4.25
CA THR A 236 -12.72 -20.57 2.91
C THR A 236 -13.51 -21.62 2.15
N ALA A 237 -13.17 -22.90 2.31
CA ALA A 237 -13.98 -23.99 1.75
C ALA A 237 -15.39 -24.03 2.35
N ALA A 238 -15.53 -23.79 3.67
CA ALA A 238 -16.82 -23.68 4.32
C ALA A 238 -17.60 -22.46 3.82
N LYS A 239 -16.93 -21.30 3.65
CA LYS A 239 -17.48 -20.07 3.10
C LYS A 239 -17.95 -20.28 1.65
N ALA A 240 -17.11 -20.84 0.78
CA ALA A 240 -17.45 -21.14 -0.61
C ALA A 240 -18.66 -22.11 -0.71
N ARG A 241 -18.71 -23.12 0.17
CA ARG A 241 -19.86 -24.05 0.22
C ARG A 241 -21.15 -23.39 0.71
N ALA A 242 -21.05 -22.49 1.70
CA ALA A 242 -22.21 -21.76 2.23
C ALA A 242 -22.81 -20.84 1.17
N MET A 243 -21.99 -20.32 0.28
CA MET A 243 -22.37 -19.31 -0.73
C MET A 243 -22.77 -19.92 -2.07
N ALA A 244 -22.47 -21.18 -2.33
CA ALA A 244 -22.92 -21.86 -3.54
C ALA A 244 -24.45 -21.98 -3.55
N VAL A 245 -25.10 -21.08 -4.28
CA VAL A 245 -26.55 -21.04 -4.48
C VAL A 245 -26.86 -21.65 -5.83
N GLY A 246 -27.08 -22.93 -5.89
CA GLY A 246 -27.48 -23.56 -7.14
C GLY A 246 -27.05 -25.03 -7.29
N SER A 247 -27.65 -25.73 -8.21
CA SER A 247 -27.50 -27.18 -8.45
C SER A 247 -26.15 -27.59 -9.05
N GLY A 248 -25.21 -26.68 -9.17
CA GLY A 248 -23.92 -26.90 -9.86
C GLY A 248 -22.83 -27.55 -9.02
N GLY A 249 -23.03 -27.82 -7.75
CA GLY A 249 -22.02 -28.40 -6.84
C GLY A 249 -20.65 -27.72 -6.97
N LEU A 250 -19.91 -27.60 -5.88
CA LEU A 250 -18.53 -27.06 -5.92
C LEU A 250 -17.69 -27.86 -6.91
N ARG A 251 -17.29 -27.21 -8.01
CA ARG A 251 -16.42 -27.82 -9.02
C ARG A 251 -14.94 -27.87 -8.57
N GLY A 252 -14.65 -27.57 -7.31
CA GLY A 252 -13.31 -27.30 -6.82
C GLY A 252 -12.81 -25.90 -7.23
N SER A 253 -11.76 -25.42 -6.57
CA SER A 253 -11.18 -24.11 -6.82
C SER A 253 -10.16 -24.16 -7.95
N ARG A 254 -10.03 -23.05 -8.71
CA ARG A 254 -8.98 -22.87 -9.70
C ARG A 254 -7.73 -22.32 -9.02
N GLY A 255 -6.57 -22.95 -9.27
CA GLY A 255 -5.28 -22.39 -8.86
C GLY A 255 -4.59 -21.75 -10.05
N LEU A 256 -4.32 -20.45 -9.98
CA LEU A 256 -3.49 -19.77 -10.96
C LEU A 256 -2.01 -20.04 -10.68
N VAL A 257 -1.28 -20.30 -11.73
CA VAL A 257 0.17 -20.53 -11.70
C VAL A 257 0.88 -19.40 -12.47
N PRO A 258 2.23 -19.27 -12.37
CA PRO A 258 2.96 -18.20 -13.04
C PRO A 258 2.69 -18.08 -14.54
N ASP A 259 2.44 -19.17 -15.25
CA ASP A 259 2.11 -19.16 -16.68
C ASP A 259 0.72 -18.57 -16.96
N ASP A 260 -0.24 -18.80 -16.06
CA ASP A 260 -1.57 -18.20 -16.15
C ASP A 260 -1.48 -16.67 -16.02
N LEU A 261 -0.81 -16.18 -14.96
CA LEU A 261 -0.62 -14.75 -14.73
C LEU A 261 0.13 -14.08 -15.91
N ALA A 262 1.17 -14.75 -16.42
CA ALA A 262 1.94 -14.25 -17.55
C ALA A 262 1.10 -14.13 -18.84
N LYS A 263 0.13 -15.00 -19.05
CA LYS A 263 -0.81 -14.93 -20.18
C LYS A 263 -1.91 -13.91 -19.96
N MET A 264 -2.50 -13.91 -18.77
CA MET A 264 -3.58 -12.98 -18.42
C MET A 264 -3.13 -11.52 -18.58
N TYR A 265 -1.96 -11.18 -18.09
CA TYR A 265 -1.44 -9.81 -18.14
C TYR A 265 -0.51 -9.53 -19.33
N GLY A 266 -0.45 -10.41 -20.33
CA GLY A 266 0.30 -10.17 -21.56
C GLY A 266 1.83 -10.19 -21.40
N VAL A 267 2.36 -10.77 -20.32
CA VAL A 267 3.80 -10.90 -20.05
C VAL A 267 4.48 -11.89 -20.96
N SER A 268 3.80 -12.97 -21.35
CA SER A 268 4.37 -14.06 -22.15
C SER A 268 5.06 -13.58 -23.42
N THR A 269 4.52 -12.55 -24.09
CA THR A 269 5.09 -11.99 -25.32
C THR A 269 6.46 -11.35 -25.09
N ILE A 270 6.61 -10.50 -24.08
CA ILE A 270 7.87 -9.83 -23.80
C ILE A 270 8.88 -10.76 -23.14
N ARG A 271 8.42 -11.73 -22.35
CA ARG A 271 9.26 -12.79 -21.76
C ARG A 271 9.96 -13.63 -22.83
N ASN A 272 9.25 -14.00 -23.91
CA ASN A 272 9.80 -14.71 -25.06
C ASN A 272 10.83 -13.86 -25.83
N ASN A 273 10.82 -12.55 -25.64
CA ASN A 273 11.81 -11.61 -26.20
C ASN A 273 12.92 -11.23 -25.20
N GLY A 274 13.06 -11.97 -24.11
CA GLY A 274 14.13 -11.82 -23.12
C GLY A 274 13.89 -10.75 -22.04
N VAL A 275 12.68 -10.18 -21.96
CA VAL A 275 12.29 -9.27 -20.87
C VAL A 275 11.71 -10.12 -19.74
N THR A 276 12.50 -10.32 -18.69
CA THR A 276 12.22 -11.27 -17.59
C THR A 276 12.40 -10.66 -16.20
N GLY A 277 12.76 -9.36 -16.12
CA GLY A 277 13.19 -8.67 -14.91
C GLY A 277 14.71 -8.74 -14.65
N LYS A 278 15.48 -9.37 -15.56
CA LYS A 278 16.91 -9.60 -15.36
C LYS A 278 17.69 -8.31 -15.14
N GLY A 279 18.49 -8.31 -14.06
CA GLY A 279 19.35 -7.18 -13.68
C GLY A 279 18.62 -6.11 -12.87
N ILE A 280 17.35 -6.32 -12.52
CA ILE A 280 16.55 -5.45 -11.66
C ILE A 280 16.43 -6.12 -10.29
N THR A 281 16.56 -5.33 -9.24
CA THR A 281 16.44 -5.77 -7.86
C THR A 281 15.12 -5.31 -7.26
N ILE A 282 14.30 -6.26 -6.81
CA ILE A 282 13.05 -6.02 -6.06
C ILE A 282 13.31 -6.32 -4.60
N ALA A 283 13.20 -5.34 -3.72
CA ALA A 283 13.16 -5.55 -2.29
C ALA A 283 11.72 -5.69 -1.81
N LEU A 284 11.40 -6.85 -1.26
CA LEU A 284 10.17 -7.09 -0.53
C LEU A 284 10.42 -6.73 0.93
N VAL A 285 9.72 -5.69 1.40
CA VAL A 285 9.93 -5.12 2.73
C VAL A 285 9.00 -5.83 3.71
N GLU A 286 9.59 -6.62 4.61
CA GLU A 286 8.89 -7.60 5.43
C GLU A 286 9.22 -7.47 6.92
N VAL A 287 8.45 -8.15 7.76
CA VAL A 287 8.71 -8.26 9.21
C VAL A 287 9.29 -9.64 9.60
N ALA A 288 9.28 -10.59 8.68
CA ALA A 288 9.79 -11.95 8.86
C ALA A 288 10.57 -12.43 7.64
N PRO A 289 11.52 -13.37 7.80
CA PRO A 289 12.22 -13.98 6.68
C PRO A 289 11.32 -15.01 5.97
N ALA A 290 11.51 -15.19 4.66
CA ALA A 290 10.96 -16.33 3.93
C ALA A 290 11.83 -17.59 4.13
N LEU A 291 11.24 -18.78 4.00
CA LEU A 291 12.01 -20.01 4.00
C LEU A 291 12.75 -20.20 2.66
N PRO A 292 14.09 -20.39 2.66
CA PRO A 292 14.85 -20.53 1.41
C PRO A 292 14.39 -21.70 0.51
N GLY A 293 13.80 -22.72 1.13
CA GLY A 293 13.25 -23.88 0.43
C GLY A 293 12.02 -23.55 -0.42
N ASP A 294 11.21 -22.60 0.02
CA ASP A 294 9.92 -22.28 -0.62
C ASP A 294 10.16 -21.73 -2.02
N TRP A 295 10.99 -20.70 -2.15
CA TRP A 295 11.32 -20.14 -3.45
C TRP A 295 11.93 -21.16 -4.42
N SER A 296 12.84 -22.02 -3.94
CA SER A 296 13.47 -23.04 -4.79
C SER A 296 12.47 -24.09 -5.26
N ASN A 297 11.52 -24.47 -4.40
CA ASN A 297 10.43 -25.39 -4.73
C ASN A 297 9.49 -24.77 -5.77
N PHE A 298 9.08 -23.52 -5.58
CA PHE A 298 8.23 -22.77 -6.53
C PHE A 298 8.90 -22.64 -7.90
N VAL A 299 10.14 -22.16 -7.93
CA VAL A 299 10.93 -22.00 -9.17
C VAL A 299 11.11 -23.36 -9.89
N GLY A 300 11.36 -24.42 -9.13
CA GLY A 300 11.49 -25.78 -9.66
C GLY A 300 10.18 -26.31 -10.20
N GLN A 301 9.08 -26.20 -9.45
CA GLN A 301 7.75 -26.67 -9.82
C GLN A 301 7.25 -26.06 -11.12
N PHE A 302 7.44 -24.76 -11.31
CA PHE A 302 6.95 -24.03 -12.48
C PHE A 302 8.01 -23.76 -13.55
N SER A 303 9.19 -24.41 -13.44
CA SER A 303 10.28 -24.33 -14.42
C SER A 303 10.81 -22.92 -14.67
N LEU A 304 10.79 -22.06 -13.64
CA LEU A 304 11.20 -20.66 -13.74
C LEU A 304 12.72 -20.46 -13.69
N GLY A 305 13.50 -21.44 -13.21
CA GLY A 305 14.95 -21.33 -13.03
C GLY A 305 15.74 -21.01 -14.30
N SER A 306 15.18 -21.31 -15.48
CA SER A 306 15.80 -20.99 -16.78
C SER A 306 15.89 -19.49 -17.05
N PHE A 307 15.14 -18.64 -16.34
CA PHE A 307 15.17 -17.19 -16.50
C PHE A 307 16.31 -16.54 -15.71
N GLY A 308 16.90 -17.25 -14.74
CA GLY A 308 18.13 -16.87 -14.05
C GLY A 308 17.97 -15.81 -12.98
N GLY A 309 16.77 -15.66 -12.41
CA GLY A 309 16.53 -14.84 -11.22
C GLY A 309 17.20 -15.42 -9.98
N THR A 310 17.34 -14.59 -8.97
CA THR A 310 17.97 -14.94 -7.68
C THR A 310 17.10 -14.52 -6.52
N PHE A 311 17.31 -15.19 -5.38
CA PHE A 311 16.69 -14.85 -4.12
C PHE A 311 17.74 -14.64 -3.06
N ALA A 312 17.58 -13.61 -2.24
CA ALA A 312 18.39 -13.35 -1.06
C ALA A 312 17.51 -12.87 0.09
N GLN A 313 17.98 -13.08 1.32
CA GLN A 313 17.40 -12.49 2.53
C GLN A 313 18.39 -11.50 3.10
N VAL A 314 17.91 -10.32 3.44
CA VAL A 314 18.75 -9.24 3.97
C VAL A 314 18.09 -8.58 5.18
N THR A 315 18.90 -8.22 6.17
CA THR A 315 18.52 -7.31 7.24
C THR A 315 19.14 -5.96 6.93
N PRO A 316 18.37 -5.02 6.35
CA PRO A 316 18.96 -3.80 5.82
C PRO A 316 19.48 -2.90 6.94
N GLN A 317 20.61 -2.25 6.68
CA GLN A 317 21.27 -1.33 7.60
C GLN A 317 21.60 -0.01 6.92
N SER A 318 21.67 1.06 7.67
CA SER A 318 22.11 2.37 7.20
C SER A 318 23.40 2.80 7.92
N GLY A 319 24.52 2.71 7.22
CA GLY A 319 25.83 3.07 7.78
C GLY A 319 26.20 2.24 9.02
N THR A 320 26.37 2.89 10.17
CA THR A 320 26.70 2.25 11.44
C THR A 320 25.48 2.00 12.34
N LEU A 321 24.28 2.35 11.90
CA LEU A 321 23.04 2.11 12.65
C LEU A 321 22.72 0.62 12.63
N ASN A 322 22.60 0.03 13.82
CA ASN A 322 22.27 -1.38 14.03
C ASN A 322 20.91 -1.49 14.71
N ASN A 323 19.89 -1.00 14.02
CA ASN A 323 18.52 -0.89 14.52
C ASN A 323 17.52 -1.84 13.84
N CYS A 324 17.98 -2.62 12.86
CA CYS A 324 17.18 -3.68 12.27
C CYS A 324 17.40 -4.98 13.02
N TYR A 325 16.37 -5.46 13.70
CA TYR A 325 16.43 -6.76 14.37
C TYR A 325 16.06 -7.86 13.36
N GLY A 326 17.04 -8.67 13.02
CA GLY A 326 16.85 -9.84 12.17
C GLY A 326 16.39 -11.04 12.98
N GLY A 327 15.22 -10.97 13.60
CA GLY A 327 14.68 -11.99 14.51
C GLY A 327 14.80 -13.41 14.00
N GLN A 328 14.70 -14.38 14.92
CA GLN A 328 14.53 -15.78 14.52
C GLN A 328 13.14 -15.93 13.91
N GLN A 329 13.04 -16.84 12.95
CA GLN A 329 11.79 -17.29 12.38
C GLN A 329 10.72 -17.40 13.49
N SER A 330 9.59 -16.73 13.30
CA SER A 330 8.50 -16.75 14.28
C SER A 330 8.03 -18.18 14.55
N ASP A 331 7.77 -18.49 15.81
CA ASP A 331 7.02 -19.67 16.21
C ASP A 331 5.72 -19.15 16.84
N PRO A 332 4.59 -19.24 16.17
CA PRO A 332 4.20 -20.13 15.07
C PRO A 332 4.52 -19.58 13.65
N PRO A 333 4.52 -20.47 12.65
CA PRO A 333 4.96 -20.18 11.27
C PRO A 333 4.01 -19.26 10.46
N ASP A 334 3.04 -18.62 11.09
CA ASP A 334 1.98 -17.86 10.41
C ASP A 334 2.51 -16.58 9.71
N GLU A 335 3.58 -15.99 10.21
CA GLU A 335 4.21 -14.83 9.57
C GLU A 335 5.10 -15.20 8.37
N ASP A 336 5.55 -16.46 8.28
CA ASP A 336 6.40 -16.93 7.19
C ASP A 336 5.64 -17.02 5.84
N TYR A 337 4.30 -17.14 5.88
CA TYR A 337 3.50 -17.23 4.66
C TYR A 337 3.48 -15.91 3.91
N ALA A 338 3.35 -14.77 4.57
CA ALA A 338 3.30 -13.47 3.93
C ALA A 338 4.55 -13.19 3.09
N SER A 339 5.75 -13.42 3.68
CA SER A 339 7.00 -13.24 2.95
C SER A 339 7.16 -14.21 1.77
N ALA A 340 6.64 -15.45 1.89
CA ALA A 340 6.63 -16.42 0.79
C ALA A 340 5.63 -16.02 -0.31
N GLU A 341 4.47 -15.52 0.06
CA GLU A 341 3.46 -15.00 -0.87
C GLU A 341 4.03 -13.89 -1.74
N ASP A 342 4.61 -12.88 -1.12
CA ASP A 342 5.18 -11.74 -1.82
C ASP A 342 6.35 -12.15 -2.73
N LEU A 343 7.23 -13.02 -2.22
CA LEU A 343 8.36 -13.57 -2.94
C LEU A 343 7.94 -14.33 -4.21
N GLU A 344 6.93 -15.19 -4.08
CA GLU A 344 6.46 -16.00 -5.19
C GLU A 344 5.59 -15.23 -6.17
N ALA A 345 4.78 -14.26 -5.68
CA ALA A 345 4.00 -13.36 -6.51
C ALA A 345 4.89 -12.49 -7.41
N ALA A 346 5.94 -11.88 -6.87
CA ALA A 346 6.92 -11.12 -7.64
C ALA A 346 7.67 -12.00 -8.65
N THR A 347 8.12 -13.20 -8.21
CA THR A 347 8.81 -14.18 -9.05
C THR A 347 7.94 -14.66 -10.22
N ALA A 348 6.63 -14.82 -10.01
CA ALA A 348 5.69 -15.31 -11.03
C ALA A 348 5.69 -14.41 -12.27
N LEU A 349 5.76 -13.09 -12.10
CA LEU A 349 5.76 -12.13 -13.20
C LEU A 349 7.17 -11.76 -13.68
N ALA A 350 8.15 -11.64 -12.78
CA ALA A 350 9.53 -11.28 -13.12
C ALA A 350 10.55 -12.37 -12.73
N PRO A 351 10.50 -13.57 -13.35
CA PRO A 351 11.30 -14.71 -12.92
C PRO A 351 12.81 -14.57 -13.17
N GLY A 352 13.26 -13.50 -13.81
CA GLY A 352 14.67 -13.18 -14.01
C GLY A 352 15.19 -12.07 -13.08
N ALA A 353 14.34 -11.49 -12.22
CA ALA A 353 14.74 -10.44 -11.28
C ALA A 353 15.57 -10.98 -10.12
N ASN A 354 16.35 -10.10 -9.49
CA ASN A 354 16.96 -10.37 -8.20
C ASN A 354 15.93 -9.97 -7.11
N ILE A 355 15.46 -10.92 -6.33
CA ILE A 355 14.49 -10.63 -5.28
C ILE A 355 15.16 -10.72 -3.92
N GLU A 356 15.01 -9.66 -3.13
CA GLU A 356 15.52 -9.56 -1.77
C GLU A 356 14.35 -9.48 -0.80
N VAL A 357 14.19 -10.46 0.09
CA VAL A 357 13.33 -10.32 1.26
C VAL A 357 14.10 -9.50 2.28
N ALA A 358 13.76 -8.22 2.36
CA ALA A 358 14.41 -7.23 3.21
C ALA A 358 13.57 -7.06 4.49
N TYR A 359 13.97 -7.72 5.56
CA TYR A 359 13.14 -7.80 6.75
C TYR A 359 13.82 -7.25 8.01
N CYS A 360 12.99 -6.63 8.86
CA CYS A 360 13.32 -6.33 10.26
C CYS A 360 12.15 -6.82 11.12
N SER A 361 12.43 -7.67 12.09
CA SER A 361 11.38 -8.20 12.96
C SER A 361 10.76 -7.11 13.83
N SER A 362 9.46 -7.18 14.01
CA SER A 362 8.71 -6.31 14.94
C SER A 362 8.99 -6.68 16.40
N TYR A 363 9.42 -7.91 16.67
CA TYR A 363 9.64 -8.44 18.02
C TYR A 363 11.04 -9.00 18.22
N THR A 364 11.52 -8.95 19.47
CA THR A 364 12.72 -9.65 19.89
C THR A 364 12.43 -11.15 20.08
N SER A 365 13.49 -11.96 20.25
CA SER A 365 13.36 -13.39 20.56
C SER A 365 12.60 -13.69 21.86
N THR A 366 12.32 -12.70 22.69
CA THR A 366 11.53 -12.80 23.92
C THR A 366 10.13 -12.21 23.77
N PHE A 367 9.69 -11.94 22.55
CA PHE A 367 8.42 -11.28 22.21
C PHE A 367 8.26 -9.87 22.83
N GLU A 368 9.37 -9.22 23.18
CA GLU A 368 9.36 -7.80 23.50
C GLU A 368 9.50 -7.00 22.21
N PRO A 369 8.80 -5.86 22.07
CA PRO A 369 8.89 -5.04 20.88
C PRO A 369 10.34 -4.67 20.53
N ALA A 370 10.80 -5.03 19.35
CA ALA A 370 12.13 -4.65 18.85
C ALA A 370 12.13 -3.18 18.39
N SER A 371 11.01 -2.76 17.80
CA SER A 371 10.78 -1.40 17.34
C SER A 371 9.29 -1.07 17.50
N PRO A 372 8.87 -0.53 18.66
CA PRO A 372 7.47 -0.25 18.94
C PRO A 372 6.99 0.94 18.12
N ASN A 373 6.50 0.68 16.92
CA ASN A 373 5.86 1.68 16.06
C ASN A 373 4.71 1.04 15.28
N VAL A 374 3.81 1.85 14.74
CA VAL A 374 2.61 1.38 14.04
C VAL A 374 2.87 0.54 12.79
N TYR A 375 4.07 0.61 12.23
CA TYR A 375 4.48 -0.19 11.06
C TYR A 375 5.46 -1.32 11.44
N GLY A 376 5.74 -1.53 12.73
CA GLY A 376 6.68 -2.54 13.21
C GLY A 376 8.06 -2.42 12.59
N GLY A 377 8.68 -3.56 12.35
CA GLY A 377 10.02 -3.66 11.74
C GLY A 377 10.07 -3.17 10.28
N LEU A 378 8.95 -3.21 9.58
CA LEU A 378 8.82 -2.77 8.19
C LEU A 378 9.29 -1.32 7.99
N PHE A 379 8.93 -0.40 8.91
CA PHE A 379 9.37 1.00 8.83
C PHE A 379 10.89 1.12 8.90
N ILE A 380 11.54 0.34 9.78
CA ILE A 380 13.01 0.32 9.92
C ILE A 380 13.65 -0.27 8.66
N ALA A 381 13.09 -1.38 8.14
CA ALA A 381 13.61 -1.99 6.92
C ALA A 381 13.53 -1.02 5.72
N ALA A 382 12.39 -0.40 5.48
CA ALA A 382 12.22 0.59 4.41
C ALA A 382 13.15 1.79 4.59
N THR A 383 13.24 2.35 5.81
CA THR A 383 14.13 3.47 6.11
C THR A 383 15.60 3.12 5.83
N ASN A 384 16.03 1.93 6.24
CA ASN A 384 17.42 1.49 6.04
C ASN A 384 17.75 1.20 4.58
N LEU A 385 16.82 0.62 3.80
CA LEU A 385 17.00 0.42 2.35
C LEU A 385 17.21 1.75 1.63
N VAL A 386 16.37 2.74 1.91
CA VAL A 386 16.43 4.05 1.25
C VAL A 386 17.67 4.83 1.67
N ASN A 387 18.14 4.69 2.93
CA ASN A 387 19.32 5.39 3.45
C ASN A 387 20.61 4.55 3.39
N GLY A 388 20.56 3.33 2.86
CA GLY A 388 21.69 2.41 2.78
C GLY A 388 22.57 2.60 1.56
N ASP A 389 23.69 1.87 1.54
CA ASP A 389 24.64 1.89 0.43
C ASP A 389 24.17 1.03 -0.77
N SER A 390 23.31 0.04 -0.51
CA SER A 390 22.76 -0.89 -1.51
C SER A 390 21.26 -0.60 -1.67
N ARG A 391 20.97 0.24 -2.64
CA ARG A 391 19.62 0.66 -2.98
C ARG A 391 18.97 -0.34 -3.94
N PRO A 392 17.75 -0.83 -3.69
CA PRO A 392 17.00 -1.59 -4.69
C PRO A 392 16.47 -0.66 -5.81
N ASP A 393 16.10 -1.24 -6.94
CA ASP A 393 15.39 -0.51 -8.01
C ASP A 393 13.91 -0.34 -7.65
N ILE A 394 13.34 -1.34 -6.95
CA ILE A 394 11.92 -1.43 -6.62
C ILE A 394 11.76 -1.88 -5.16
N MET A 395 10.81 -1.31 -4.45
CA MET A 395 10.34 -1.80 -3.14
C MET A 395 8.86 -2.19 -3.23
N SER A 396 8.51 -3.36 -2.72
CA SER A 396 7.14 -3.72 -2.38
C SER A 396 7.01 -3.64 -0.86
N VAL A 397 6.18 -2.73 -0.38
CA VAL A 397 5.93 -2.51 1.05
C VAL A 397 4.52 -3.01 1.31
N ASN A 398 4.43 -4.28 1.65
CA ASN A 398 3.15 -4.96 1.78
C ASN A 398 3.04 -5.51 3.21
N TYR A 399 2.07 -5.06 3.96
CA TYR A 399 1.94 -5.43 5.37
C TYR A 399 0.57 -6.05 5.64
N PRO A 400 0.51 -7.20 6.32
CA PRO A 400 -0.75 -7.89 6.62
C PRO A 400 -1.59 -7.20 7.71
N GLY A 401 -1.57 -5.90 7.80
CA GLY A 401 -2.30 -5.08 8.74
C GLY A 401 -2.22 -3.64 8.26
N TYR A 402 -3.00 -3.31 7.24
CA TYR A 402 -3.01 -1.96 6.69
C TYR A 402 -3.68 -1.02 7.67
N TYR A 403 -2.85 -0.28 8.41
CA TYR A 403 -3.38 0.72 9.33
C TYR A 403 -4.01 1.87 8.57
N ALA A 404 -5.24 2.17 8.96
CA ALA A 404 -5.95 3.32 8.46
C ALA A 404 -5.23 4.63 8.85
N GLU A 405 -5.42 5.67 8.08
CA GLU A 405 -4.82 6.97 8.36
C GLU A 405 -5.24 7.54 9.71
N ASP A 406 -6.49 7.36 10.11
CA ASP A 406 -7.02 7.83 11.39
C ASP A 406 -6.58 6.98 12.60
N GLN A 407 -6.03 5.79 12.35
CA GLN A 407 -5.34 4.95 13.34
C GLN A 407 -3.82 5.16 13.37
N THR A 408 -3.31 6.06 12.56
CA THR A 408 -1.88 6.35 12.44
C THR A 408 -1.57 7.71 13.07
N ASP A 409 -0.66 7.77 14.03
CA ASP A 409 -0.24 9.05 14.60
C ASP A 409 0.48 9.92 13.57
N SER A 410 0.45 11.23 13.77
CA SER A 410 1.00 12.21 12.82
C SER A 410 2.51 12.08 12.60
N ALA A 411 3.25 11.57 13.59
CA ALA A 411 4.69 11.34 13.48
C ALA A 411 4.98 10.14 12.56
N SER A 412 4.26 9.03 12.77
CA SER A 412 4.39 7.82 11.96
C SER A 412 3.96 8.09 10.50
N LYS A 413 2.82 8.78 10.29
CA LYS A 413 2.38 9.17 8.93
C LYS A 413 3.40 10.08 8.24
N THR A 414 3.91 11.10 8.94
CA THR A 414 4.98 11.97 8.39
C THR A 414 6.25 11.18 8.06
N ALA A 415 6.59 10.20 8.89
CA ALA A 415 7.79 9.39 8.70
C ALA A 415 7.70 8.49 7.46
N ILE A 416 6.56 7.81 7.25
CA ILE A 416 6.39 6.95 6.07
C ILE A 416 6.34 7.77 4.78
N ASP A 417 5.69 8.93 4.79
CA ASP A 417 5.68 9.85 3.64
C ASP A 417 7.08 10.41 3.34
N LEU A 418 7.88 10.63 4.38
CA LEU A 418 9.29 11.02 4.21
C LEU A 418 10.10 9.91 3.51
N VAL A 419 9.96 8.67 3.96
CA VAL A 419 10.69 7.52 3.41
C VAL A 419 10.30 7.28 1.96
N THR A 420 9.01 7.31 1.65
CA THR A 420 8.51 7.10 0.28
C THR A 420 8.86 8.27 -0.65
N ALA A 421 8.81 9.51 -0.18
CA ALA A 421 9.26 10.68 -0.94
C ALA A 421 10.76 10.65 -1.23
N GLN A 422 11.56 10.15 -0.29
CA GLN A 422 13.00 9.95 -0.49
C GLN A 422 13.23 8.84 -1.51
N ALA A 423 12.55 7.70 -1.38
CA ALA A 423 12.62 6.60 -2.33
C ALA A 423 12.33 7.08 -3.76
N ASP A 424 11.24 7.83 -3.96
CA ASP A 424 10.88 8.41 -5.25
C ASP A 424 11.95 9.37 -5.78
N ALA A 425 12.45 10.29 -4.95
CA ALA A 425 13.52 11.21 -5.32
C ALA A 425 14.84 10.50 -5.69
N GLU A 426 15.05 9.29 -5.21
CA GLU A 426 16.20 8.43 -5.48
C GLU A 426 15.98 7.46 -6.65
N GLY A 427 14.79 7.44 -7.23
CA GLY A 427 14.41 6.62 -8.37
C GLY A 427 13.91 5.22 -8.02
N ILE A 428 13.65 4.95 -6.75
CA ILE A 428 13.08 3.68 -6.29
C ILE A 428 11.57 3.70 -6.52
N SER A 429 11.04 2.71 -7.24
CA SER A 429 9.60 2.52 -7.40
C SER A 429 9.02 1.81 -6.16
N VAL A 430 8.05 2.42 -5.47
CA VAL A 430 7.43 1.84 -4.27
C VAL A 430 6.00 1.41 -4.58
N PHE A 431 5.68 0.14 -4.33
CA PHE A 431 4.34 -0.44 -4.46
C PHE A 431 3.82 -0.88 -3.10
N THR A 432 2.52 -0.70 -2.87
CA THR A 432 1.84 -1.16 -1.65
C THR A 432 0.40 -1.53 -1.95
N GLY A 433 -0.14 -2.49 -1.22
CA GLY A 433 -1.55 -2.85 -1.29
C GLY A 433 -2.46 -1.81 -0.64
N THR A 434 -3.74 -1.84 -0.97
CA THR A 434 -4.73 -0.87 -0.46
C THR A 434 -5.57 -1.36 0.71
N GLY A 435 -5.39 -2.58 1.15
CA GLY A 435 -6.14 -3.18 2.25
C GLY A 435 -7.28 -4.11 1.81
N ASP A 436 -7.77 -4.93 2.75
CA ASP A 436 -8.76 -5.99 2.54
C ASP A 436 -10.18 -5.61 3.00
N SER A 437 -10.36 -4.43 3.60
CA SER A 437 -11.59 -4.06 4.29
C SER A 437 -12.43 -3.02 3.55
N GLY A 438 -12.27 -2.92 2.24
CA GLY A 438 -13.04 -2.01 1.40
C GLY A 438 -12.69 -0.54 1.66
N THR A 439 -13.71 0.29 1.98
CA THR A 439 -13.47 1.71 2.18
C THR A 439 -13.08 2.09 3.61
N ASN A 440 -12.98 1.12 4.50
CA ASN A 440 -12.63 1.35 5.90
C ASN A 440 -11.48 0.42 6.33
N ALA A 441 -10.26 0.89 6.19
CA ALA A 441 -9.04 0.17 6.54
C ALA A 441 -8.88 -0.08 8.06
N ASP A 442 -9.68 0.58 8.92
CA ASP A 442 -9.68 0.36 10.37
C ASP A 442 -9.91 -1.10 10.75
N PHE A 443 -10.61 -1.83 9.88
CA PHE A 443 -10.91 -3.23 10.08
C PHE A 443 -9.68 -4.12 10.06
N ASP A 444 -8.69 -3.80 9.23
CA ASP A 444 -7.46 -4.58 9.12
C ASP A 444 -6.61 -4.44 10.39
N GLY A 445 -6.64 -3.27 11.02
CA GLY A 445 -6.00 -3.02 12.31
C GLY A 445 -6.78 -3.53 13.52
N GLY A 446 -7.93 -4.17 13.32
CA GLY A 446 -8.75 -4.70 14.41
C GLY A 446 -9.49 -3.63 15.21
N GLN A 447 -9.58 -2.42 14.68
CA GLN A 447 -10.31 -1.32 15.28
C GLN A 447 -11.40 -0.85 14.34
N ILE A 448 -12.57 -0.58 14.89
CA ILE A 448 -13.68 -0.10 14.11
C ILE A 448 -14.01 1.32 14.59
N ASP A 449 -13.59 2.31 13.83
CA ASP A 449 -14.20 3.63 13.89
C ASP A 449 -15.24 3.72 12.78
N ALA A 450 -16.51 3.61 13.19
CA ALA A 450 -17.63 3.55 12.27
C ALA A 450 -17.88 4.83 11.51
N ALA A 451 -17.25 5.90 11.87
CA ALA A 451 -17.76 7.22 11.52
C ALA A 451 -17.32 7.71 10.13
N ALA A 452 -16.19 7.24 9.60
CA ALA A 452 -15.65 7.80 8.35
C ALA A 452 -14.95 6.73 7.48
N PRO A 453 -14.96 6.86 6.15
CA PRO A 453 -14.05 6.12 5.30
C PRO A 453 -12.62 6.46 5.69
N SER A 454 -11.78 5.44 5.78
CA SER A 454 -10.36 5.59 6.05
C SER A 454 -9.57 4.66 5.14
N VAL A 455 -8.51 5.15 4.55
CA VAL A 455 -7.66 4.39 3.63
C VAL A 455 -6.38 3.95 4.33
N ALA A 456 -5.73 2.93 3.80
CA ALA A 456 -4.45 2.46 4.31
C ALA A 456 -3.39 3.58 4.27
N SER A 457 -2.74 3.84 5.40
CA SER A 457 -1.89 5.02 5.60
C SER A 457 -0.61 5.02 4.74
N ILE A 458 -0.08 3.84 4.37
CA ILE A 458 1.05 3.74 3.44
C ILE A 458 0.57 3.99 2.01
N ALA A 459 -0.57 3.41 1.62
CA ALA A 459 -1.14 3.53 0.27
C ALA A 459 -1.57 4.96 -0.08
N SER A 460 -1.94 5.74 0.92
CA SER A 460 -2.33 7.15 0.73
C SER A 460 -1.15 8.08 0.47
N SER A 461 0.10 7.64 0.69
CA SER A 461 1.26 8.47 0.34
C SER A 461 1.25 8.84 -1.15
N PRO A 462 1.45 10.12 -1.52
CA PRO A 462 1.50 10.54 -2.92
C PRO A 462 2.77 10.07 -3.67
N TYR A 463 3.68 9.40 -2.97
CA TYR A 463 4.97 8.93 -3.49
C TYR A 463 5.04 7.41 -3.67
N VAL A 464 3.91 6.71 -3.52
CA VAL A 464 3.79 5.28 -3.81
C VAL A 464 2.79 5.05 -4.93
N THR A 465 2.87 3.88 -5.55
CA THR A 465 1.81 3.34 -6.40
C THR A 465 0.97 2.38 -5.58
N ALA A 466 -0.27 2.76 -5.31
CA ALA A 466 -1.22 1.96 -4.55
C ALA A 466 -1.92 0.94 -5.46
N VAL A 467 -1.82 -0.34 -5.12
CA VAL A 467 -2.33 -1.45 -5.94
C VAL A 467 -3.51 -2.11 -5.25
N GLY A 468 -4.66 -2.09 -5.91
CA GLY A 468 -5.88 -2.78 -5.47
C GLY A 468 -6.00 -4.20 -6.00
N GLY A 469 -7.00 -4.94 -5.50
CA GLY A 469 -7.31 -6.29 -5.93
C GLY A 469 -8.48 -6.38 -6.92
N THR A 470 -8.37 -7.27 -7.90
CA THR A 470 -9.48 -7.68 -8.77
C THR A 470 -9.82 -9.15 -8.57
N ASP A 471 -10.98 -9.57 -9.05
CA ASP A 471 -11.43 -10.96 -9.14
C ASP A 471 -11.90 -11.25 -10.57
N LEU A 472 -11.92 -12.53 -10.97
CA LEU A 472 -12.31 -12.92 -12.32
C LEU A 472 -13.82 -13.10 -12.41
N ALA A 473 -14.39 -12.76 -13.55
CA ALA A 473 -15.84 -12.83 -13.77
C ALA A 473 -16.29 -14.00 -14.67
N ASP A 474 -15.36 -14.77 -15.18
CA ASP A 474 -15.63 -15.81 -16.20
C ASP A 474 -16.58 -16.93 -15.72
N GLU A 475 -16.53 -17.31 -14.45
CA GLU A 475 -17.46 -18.30 -13.89
C GLU A 475 -18.86 -17.72 -13.73
N LEU A 476 -18.98 -16.48 -13.24
CA LEU A 476 -20.26 -15.79 -13.11
C LEU A 476 -20.94 -15.59 -14.47
N ASP A 477 -20.16 -15.26 -15.49
CA ASP A 477 -20.64 -15.01 -16.86
C ASP A 477 -20.86 -16.32 -17.64
N GLY A 478 -20.49 -17.48 -17.10
CA GLY A 478 -20.57 -18.76 -17.79
C GLY A 478 -19.65 -18.87 -19.02
N THR A 479 -18.55 -18.12 -19.02
CA THR A 479 -17.62 -17.99 -20.15
C THR A 479 -16.25 -18.63 -19.92
N THR A 480 -16.08 -19.40 -18.86
CA THR A 480 -14.80 -20.01 -18.44
C THR A 480 -14.06 -20.71 -19.59
N SER A 481 -14.78 -21.46 -20.45
CA SER A 481 -14.15 -22.17 -21.57
C SER A 481 -13.59 -21.27 -22.67
N GLN A 482 -13.89 -19.97 -22.67
CA GLN A 482 -13.30 -18.99 -23.58
C GLN A 482 -11.93 -18.52 -23.10
N TYR A 483 -11.69 -18.60 -21.79
CA TYR A 483 -10.52 -18.02 -21.14
C TYR A 483 -9.58 -19.06 -20.52
N PHE A 484 -10.07 -20.27 -20.26
CA PHE A 484 -9.28 -21.34 -19.66
C PHE A 484 -9.43 -22.65 -20.43
N SER A 485 -8.31 -23.30 -20.66
CA SER A 485 -8.26 -24.67 -21.20
C SER A 485 -8.74 -25.68 -20.14
N SER A 486 -9.44 -26.71 -20.58
CA SER A 486 -9.79 -27.85 -19.72
C SER A 486 -8.59 -28.75 -19.39
N THR A 487 -7.47 -28.61 -20.12
CA THR A 487 -6.25 -29.38 -19.93
C THR A 487 -5.09 -28.43 -19.67
N PRO A 488 -4.38 -28.57 -18.53
CA PRO A 488 -3.20 -27.77 -18.23
C PRO A 488 -2.05 -28.11 -19.18
N ASN A 489 -1.17 -27.12 -19.37
CA ASN A 489 0.09 -27.33 -20.08
C ASN A 489 1.16 -27.98 -19.16
N ALA A 490 2.42 -28.07 -19.64
CA ALA A 490 3.51 -28.75 -18.93
C ALA A 490 3.91 -28.06 -17.60
N VAL A 491 3.51 -26.81 -17.39
CA VAL A 491 3.75 -26.04 -16.15
C VAL A 491 2.44 -25.70 -15.43
N TYR A 492 1.41 -26.50 -15.66
CA TYR A 492 0.08 -26.46 -15.06
C TYR A 492 -0.77 -25.23 -15.45
N GLY A 493 -0.31 -24.38 -16.35
CA GLY A 493 -1.07 -23.22 -16.84
C GLY A 493 -2.28 -23.64 -17.70
N THR A 494 -3.40 -22.97 -17.49
CA THR A 494 -4.68 -23.18 -18.18
C THR A 494 -5.19 -21.93 -18.88
N ALA A 495 -4.75 -20.73 -18.49
CA ALA A 495 -5.20 -19.49 -19.09
C ALA A 495 -4.85 -19.39 -20.58
N LEU A 496 -5.77 -18.85 -21.36
CA LEU A 496 -5.65 -18.66 -22.81
C LEU A 496 -5.32 -17.19 -23.16
N GLY A 497 -5.56 -16.26 -22.23
CA GLY A 497 -5.31 -14.83 -22.39
C GLY A 497 -5.99 -14.04 -21.29
N TYR A 498 -6.27 -12.75 -21.53
CA TYR A 498 -6.89 -11.88 -20.54
C TYR A 498 -8.33 -12.33 -20.24
N VAL A 499 -8.63 -12.37 -18.94
CA VAL A 499 -9.94 -12.78 -18.39
C VAL A 499 -10.68 -11.54 -17.90
N PRO A 500 -12.00 -11.39 -18.11
CA PRO A 500 -12.77 -10.29 -17.55
C PRO A 500 -12.60 -10.17 -16.03
N GLU A 501 -12.37 -8.94 -15.55
CA GLU A 501 -12.12 -8.63 -14.15
C GLU A 501 -13.19 -7.71 -13.57
N ILE A 502 -13.51 -7.92 -12.29
CA ILE A 502 -14.33 -7.06 -11.44
C ILE A 502 -13.52 -6.69 -10.19
N PRO A 503 -13.90 -5.67 -9.41
CA PRO A 503 -13.25 -5.42 -8.12
C PRO A 503 -13.33 -6.66 -7.22
N TRP A 504 -12.25 -7.00 -6.53
CA TRP A 504 -12.31 -8.03 -5.52
C TRP A 504 -13.24 -7.60 -4.38
N ASN A 505 -14.25 -8.43 -4.12
CA ASN A 505 -15.21 -8.24 -3.05
C ASN A 505 -15.75 -9.60 -2.62
N ALA A 506 -15.20 -10.14 -1.56
CA ALA A 506 -15.54 -11.46 -1.01
C ALA A 506 -16.65 -11.37 0.05
N SER A 507 -17.44 -10.32 0.03
CA SER A 507 -18.58 -10.14 0.93
C SER A 507 -19.92 -10.37 0.20
N CYS A 508 -20.97 -10.56 0.98
CA CYS A 508 -22.33 -10.60 0.43
C CYS A 508 -22.79 -9.28 -0.21
N GLY A 509 -21.99 -8.20 -0.04
CA GLY A 509 -22.15 -6.92 -0.71
C GLY A 509 -21.77 -6.91 -2.19
N ASN A 510 -21.24 -8.02 -2.72
CA ASN A 510 -20.91 -8.14 -4.14
C ASN A 510 -22.16 -8.26 -5.01
N GLY A 511 -22.58 -7.15 -5.61
CA GLY A 511 -23.79 -7.08 -6.42
C GLY A 511 -23.73 -7.90 -7.71
N VAL A 512 -22.52 -8.17 -8.24
CA VAL A 512 -22.35 -9.02 -9.43
C VAL A 512 -22.64 -10.47 -9.07
N VAL A 513 -22.11 -10.96 -7.94
CA VAL A 513 -22.38 -12.31 -7.43
C VAL A 513 -23.85 -12.46 -7.07
N ALA A 514 -24.40 -11.52 -6.30
CA ALA A 514 -25.82 -11.53 -5.91
C ALA A 514 -26.74 -11.68 -7.13
N LYS A 515 -26.50 -10.91 -8.19
CA LYS A 515 -27.26 -10.97 -9.44
C LYS A 515 -27.08 -12.29 -10.18
N ALA A 516 -25.86 -12.81 -10.26
CA ALA A 516 -25.57 -14.10 -10.90
C ALA A 516 -26.29 -15.24 -10.19
N ASP A 517 -26.42 -15.17 -8.87
CA ASP A 517 -27.15 -16.14 -8.03
C ASP A 517 -28.69 -15.91 -8.03
N GLY A 518 -29.18 -14.97 -8.81
CA GLY A 518 -30.62 -14.72 -9.02
C GLY A 518 -31.29 -13.83 -7.96
N PHE A 519 -30.52 -13.11 -7.14
CA PHE A 519 -31.08 -12.16 -6.19
C PHE A 519 -31.31 -10.79 -6.82
N SER A 520 -32.38 -10.13 -6.40
CA SER A 520 -32.76 -8.81 -6.90
C SER A 520 -31.99 -7.67 -6.24
N SER A 521 -31.34 -7.92 -5.11
CA SER A 521 -30.52 -6.94 -4.36
C SER A 521 -29.48 -7.64 -3.49
N VAL A 522 -28.40 -6.93 -3.17
CA VAL A 522 -27.41 -7.41 -2.20
C VAL A 522 -28.03 -7.62 -0.81
N LEU A 523 -29.00 -6.81 -0.40
CA LEU A 523 -29.70 -6.99 0.85
C LEU A 523 -30.38 -8.36 0.93
N SER A 524 -31.12 -8.76 -0.13
CA SER A 524 -31.79 -10.06 -0.16
C SER A 524 -30.77 -11.22 -0.19
N PHE A 525 -29.64 -11.03 -0.84
CA PHE A 525 -28.55 -12.00 -0.87
C PHE A 525 -27.89 -12.15 0.51
N CYS A 526 -27.52 -11.06 1.16
CA CYS A 526 -26.95 -11.08 2.51
C CYS A 526 -27.90 -11.72 3.51
N GLN A 527 -29.19 -11.37 3.48
CA GLN A 527 -30.19 -11.99 4.36
C GLN A 527 -30.34 -13.50 4.14
N PHE A 528 -30.26 -13.95 2.88
CA PHE A 528 -30.29 -15.37 2.56
C PHE A 528 -29.07 -16.11 3.13
N LEU A 529 -27.88 -15.57 2.97
CA LEU A 529 -26.65 -16.17 3.46
C LEU A 529 -26.65 -16.24 5.00
N LEU A 530 -27.04 -15.16 5.66
CA LEU A 530 -27.12 -15.09 7.13
C LEU A 530 -28.12 -16.10 7.69
N ALA A 531 -29.24 -16.34 7.01
CA ALA A 531 -30.23 -17.33 7.43
C ALA A 531 -29.68 -18.76 7.36
N ARG A 532 -28.66 -19.02 6.51
CA ARG A 532 -28.00 -20.33 6.40
C ARG A 532 -26.88 -20.51 7.41
N ASP A 533 -26.11 -19.45 7.66
CA ASP A 533 -25.02 -19.44 8.62
C ASP A 533 -24.95 -18.08 9.33
N PRO A 534 -25.53 -17.98 10.54
CA PRO A 534 -25.55 -16.74 11.31
C PRO A 534 -24.16 -16.24 11.76
N ASN A 535 -23.15 -17.09 11.72
CA ASN A 535 -21.79 -16.79 12.17
C ASN A 535 -20.81 -16.62 10.99
N ALA A 536 -21.32 -16.59 9.76
CA ALA A 536 -20.44 -16.55 8.62
C ALA A 536 -19.78 -15.16 8.42
N SER A 537 -18.49 -15.18 8.12
CA SER A 537 -17.66 -13.98 7.91
C SER A 537 -18.05 -13.15 6.67
N TYR A 538 -18.80 -13.71 5.71
CA TYR A 538 -19.21 -13.00 4.50
C TYR A 538 -20.16 -11.81 4.72
N VAL A 539 -20.68 -11.63 5.91
CA VAL A 539 -21.44 -10.41 6.31
C VAL A 539 -20.51 -9.28 6.76
N THR A 540 -19.22 -9.53 6.81
CA THR A 540 -18.19 -8.54 7.06
C THR A 540 -17.56 -8.10 5.74
N SER A 541 -16.92 -6.94 5.71
CA SER A 541 -16.21 -6.49 4.51
C SER A 541 -14.94 -7.31 4.32
N GLU A 542 -14.84 -7.95 3.17
CA GLU A 542 -13.60 -8.47 2.61
C GLU A 542 -13.58 -8.00 1.16
N ALA A 543 -12.98 -6.86 0.93
CA ALA A 543 -12.94 -6.22 -0.38
C ALA A 543 -11.68 -5.37 -0.53
N THR A 544 -11.23 -5.20 -1.76
CA THR A 544 -10.09 -4.31 -2.03
C THR A 544 -10.32 -2.93 -1.45
N GLY A 545 -9.28 -2.35 -0.84
CA GLY A 545 -9.33 -1.02 -0.26
C GLY A 545 -9.46 0.07 -1.32
N GLY A 546 -10.24 1.10 -1.02
CA GLY A 546 -10.41 2.23 -1.92
C GLY A 546 -11.09 3.41 -1.26
N GLY A 547 -10.63 4.61 -1.58
CA GLY A 547 -11.18 5.83 -1.01
C GLY A 547 -10.25 7.03 -1.15
N ALA A 548 -10.65 8.13 -0.53
CA ALA A 548 -9.91 9.38 -0.50
C ALA A 548 -9.18 9.54 0.84
N SER A 549 -7.90 9.89 0.80
CA SER A 549 -7.11 10.23 1.98
C SER A 549 -7.70 11.40 2.75
N VAL A 550 -7.67 11.30 4.07
CA VAL A 550 -8.05 12.42 4.97
C VAL A 550 -6.83 13.27 5.36
N VAL A 551 -5.62 12.82 5.05
CA VAL A 551 -4.33 13.46 5.38
C VAL A 551 -3.67 14.04 4.13
N ASP A 552 -3.51 13.25 3.08
CA ASP A 552 -2.72 13.60 1.91
C ASP A 552 -3.51 14.31 0.84
N ARG A 553 -2.86 15.29 0.21
CA ARG A 553 -3.44 16.06 -0.88
C ARG A 553 -3.31 15.32 -2.20
N LYS A 554 -4.32 15.50 -3.06
CA LYS A 554 -4.33 14.97 -4.42
C LYS A 554 -3.15 15.49 -5.23
N PRO A 555 -2.26 14.61 -5.72
CA PRO A 555 -1.19 14.97 -6.63
C PRO A 555 -1.75 15.51 -7.95
N THR A 556 -0.97 16.33 -8.63
CA THR A 556 -1.40 16.93 -9.90
C THR A 556 -1.65 15.88 -10.99
N TRP A 557 -0.83 14.83 -11.02
CA TRP A 557 -0.95 13.74 -11.99
C TRP A 557 -2.23 12.93 -11.82
N GLN A 558 -2.78 12.82 -10.61
CA GLN A 558 -4.03 12.07 -10.37
C GLN A 558 -5.27 12.78 -10.94
N ARG A 559 -5.16 14.07 -11.29
CA ARG A 559 -6.25 14.87 -11.88
C ARG A 559 -6.34 14.75 -13.41
N LEU A 560 -5.39 14.07 -14.05
CA LEU A 560 -5.24 14.09 -15.51
C LEU A 560 -6.24 13.18 -16.24
N VAL A 561 -6.73 12.15 -15.60
CA VAL A 561 -7.49 11.07 -16.24
C VAL A 561 -9.00 11.33 -16.23
N PHE A 562 -9.70 10.76 -17.25
CA PHE A 562 -11.15 10.77 -17.30
C PHE A 562 -11.75 10.15 -16.02
N ASN A 563 -12.75 10.83 -15.49
CA ASN A 563 -13.48 10.44 -14.29
C ASN A 563 -12.66 10.49 -12.98
N ALA A 564 -11.50 11.17 -12.97
CA ALA A 564 -10.80 11.46 -11.72
C ALA A 564 -11.73 12.15 -10.72
N ALA A 565 -11.70 11.75 -9.46
CA ALA A 565 -12.52 12.35 -8.41
C ALA A 565 -12.19 13.84 -8.24
N LYS A 566 -13.23 14.65 -8.00
CA LYS A 566 -13.13 16.12 -7.96
C LYS A 566 -12.83 16.69 -6.58
N ASP A 567 -12.41 15.85 -5.64
CA ASP A 567 -11.95 16.27 -4.33
C ASP A 567 -10.51 16.83 -4.36
N GLN A 568 -9.94 17.06 -3.19
CA GLN A 568 -8.57 17.58 -3.04
C GLN A 568 -7.65 16.53 -2.38
N SER A 569 -8.14 15.32 -2.17
CA SER A 569 -7.46 14.25 -1.48
C SER A 569 -6.70 13.34 -2.44
N ARG A 570 -5.63 12.73 -1.97
CA ARG A 570 -5.02 11.57 -2.61
C ARG A 570 -6.03 10.42 -2.63
N ASP A 571 -6.28 9.85 -3.79
CA ASP A 571 -7.24 8.77 -3.99
C ASP A 571 -6.51 7.44 -4.19
N VAL A 572 -7.05 6.35 -3.65
CA VAL A 572 -6.56 4.98 -3.84
C VAL A 572 -7.69 4.08 -4.33
N PRO A 573 -7.36 3.02 -5.09
CA PRO A 573 -6.06 2.62 -5.66
C PRO A 573 -5.66 3.43 -6.90
N ASP A 574 -4.40 3.28 -7.32
CA ASP A 574 -3.93 3.79 -8.62
C ASP A 574 -4.23 2.80 -9.74
N VAL A 575 -3.90 1.53 -9.52
CA VAL A 575 -4.09 0.39 -10.42
C VAL A 575 -4.53 -0.83 -9.63
N SER A 576 -4.90 -1.91 -10.31
CA SER A 576 -5.27 -3.18 -9.66
C SER A 576 -4.75 -4.37 -10.45
N LEU A 577 -4.52 -5.49 -9.77
CA LEU A 577 -4.29 -6.80 -10.35
C LEU A 577 -5.11 -7.87 -9.61
N PHE A 578 -5.12 -9.11 -10.10
CA PHE A 578 -5.82 -10.21 -9.44
C PHE A 578 -5.37 -10.36 -7.98
N GLY A 579 -6.32 -10.47 -7.08
CA GLY A 579 -6.09 -10.65 -5.65
C GLY A 579 -7.13 -11.51 -4.95
N GLY A 580 -8.26 -11.81 -5.60
CA GLY A 580 -9.35 -12.44 -4.91
C GLY A 580 -10.09 -13.53 -5.67
N SER A 581 -10.92 -14.29 -4.96
CA SER A 581 -11.46 -15.56 -5.42
C SER A 581 -12.96 -15.73 -5.35
N TYR A 582 -13.68 -14.77 -4.80
CA TYR A 582 -15.07 -14.99 -4.42
C TYR A 582 -16.01 -15.20 -5.60
N ALA A 583 -15.83 -14.39 -6.65
CA ALA A 583 -16.64 -14.49 -7.86
C ALA A 583 -16.23 -15.63 -8.77
N SER A 584 -14.94 -15.98 -8.78
CA SER A 584 -14.36 -16.94 -9.72
C SER A 584 -13.96 -18.26 -9.10
N ASN A 585 -14.06 -18.39 -7.76
CA ASN A 585 -13.52 -19.56 -7.04
C ASN A 585 -12.07 -19.86 -7.45
N THR A 586 -11.24 -18.81 -7.53
CA THR A 586 -9.87 -18.85 -8.06
C THR A 586 -8.92 -18.23 -7.06
N GLY A 587 -7.76 -18.83 -6.85
CA GLY A 587 -6.68 -18.27 -6.04
C GLY A 587 -5.33 -18.49 -6.73
N ILE A 588 -4.27 -17.95 -6.14
CA ILE A 588 -2.89 -18.16 -6.62
C ILE A 588 -2.26 -19.32 -5.84
N ILE A 589 -1.55 -20.18 -6.53
CA ILE A 589 -0.81 -21.29 -5.92
C ILE A 589 0.49 -20.76 -5.32
N ILE A 590 0.68 -21.04 -4.03
CA ILE A 590 1.89 -20.71 -3.27
C ILE A 590 2.50 -22.00 -2.69
N CYS A 591 3.83 -22.04 -2.63
CA CYS A 591 4.64 -23.17 -2.21
C CYS A 591 5.36 -22.86 -0.89
N ALA A 592 4.64 -22.74 0.23
CA ALA A 592 5.22 -22.20 1.46
C ALA A 592 5.17 -23.20 2.64
N GLY A 593 6.18 -23.14 3.48
CA GLY A 593 6.24 -23.77 4.78
C GLY A 593 6.10 -25.29 4.74
N TYR A 594 5.10 -25.80 5.44
CA TYR A 594 4.81 -27.26 5.49
C TYR A 594 4.10 -27.78 4.24
N ASN A 595 3.77 -26.91 3.30
CA ASN A 595 3.05 -27.23 2.06
C ASN A 595 3.89 -26.90 0.82
N PRO A 596 5.11 -27.47 0.68
CA PRO A 596 5.92 -27.22 -0.49
C PRO A 596 5.24 -27.78 -1.73
N CYS A 597 5.31 -27.07 -2.84
CA CYS A 597 4.89 -27.64 -4.11
C CYS A 597 5.81 -28.79 -4.50
N THR A 598 5.26 -29.96 -4.55
CA THR A 598 5.98 -31.14 -5.05
C THR A 598 5.54 -31.46 -6.48
N PRO A 599 6.35 -32.14 -7.28
CA PRO A 599 5.96 -32.55 -8.62
C PRO A 599 4.59 -33.21 -8.62
N ASN A 600 3.71 -32.78 -9.52
CA ASN A 600 2.31 -33.20 -9.64
C ASN A 600 1.44 -32.90 -8.40
N PHE A 601 1.83 -31.94 -7.57
CA PHE A 601 1.12 -31.55 -6.35
C PHE A 601 0.80 -32.75 -5.45
N THR A 602 1.76 -33.64 -5.28
CA THR A 602 1.61 -34.78 -4.37
C THR A 602 1.57 -34.39 -2.91
N THR A 603 2.14 -33.23 -2.56
CA THR A 603 1.82 -32.47 -1.35
C THR A 603 0.83 -31.36 -1.73
N ALA A 604 -0.10 -31.08 -0.83
CA ALA A 604 -1.10 -30.04 -1.04
C ALA A 604 -0.44 -28.64 -0.97
N PRO A 605 -0.45 -27.85 -2.05
CA PRO A 605 0.01 -26.46 -2.00
C PRO A 605 -0.97 -25.59 -1.21
N LEU A 606 -0.58 -24.37 -0.96
CA LEU A 606 -1.49 -23.33 -0.48
C LEU A 606 -2.20 -22.68 -1.67
N LEU A 607 -3.46 -22.35 -1.50
CA LEU A 607 -4.22 -21.50 -2.41
C LEU A 607 -4.55 -20.22 -1.69
N ILE A 608 -3.97 -19.13 -2.17
CA ILE A 608 -4.09 -17.82 -1.53
C ILE A 608 -5.07 -16.95 -2.30
N THR A 609 -5.87 -16.24 -1.54
CA THR A 609 -6.86 -15.29 -2.02
C THR A 609 -6.81 -14.06 -1.13
N ALA A 610 -5.94 -13.12 -1.48
CA ALA A 610 -5.80 -11.86 -0.80
C ALA A 610 -5.33 -10.80 -1.78
N HIS A 611 -5.78 -9.55 -1.58
CA HIS A 611 -5.32 -8.45 -2.43
C HIS A 611 -3.83 -8.14 -2.21
N SER A 612 -3.27 -8.55 -1.07
CA SER A 612 -1.84 -8.38 -0.75
C SER A 612 -0.92 -8.85 -1.87
N LEU A 613 -1.30 -9.90 -2.61
CA LEU A 613 -0.58 -10.40 -3.77
C LEU A 613 -0.46 -9.42 -4.95
N ALA A 614 -1.37 -8.45 -5.07
CA ALA A 614 -1.40 -7.53 -6.20
C ALA A 614 -0.18 -6.58 -6.22
N ALA A 615 0.27 -6.11 -5.06
CA ALA A 615 1.40 -5.19 -4.95
C ALA A 615 2.74 -5.84 -5.36
N PRO A 616 3.17 -7.00 -4.83
CA PRO A 616 4.39 -7.66 -5.26
C PRO A 616 4.32 -8.14 -6.71
N MET A 617 3.13 -8.54 -7.21
CA MET A 617 2.96 -8.80 -8.64
C MET A 617 3.22 -7.55 -9.47
N PHE A 618 2.73 -6.37 -9.05
CA PHE A 618 2.98 -5.14 -9.78
C PHE A 618 4.44 -4.69 -9.68
N ALA A 619 5.13 -4.95 -8.58
CA ALA A 619 6.59 -4.81 -8.47
C ALA A 619 7.30 -5.69 -9.53
N GLY A 620 6.82 -6.91 -9.74
CA GLY A 620 7.26 -7.76 -10.85
C GLY A 620 6.99 -7.15 -12.23
N VAL A 621 5.82 -6.55 -12.44
CA VAL A 621 5.50 -5.80 -13.69
C VAL A 621 6.49 -4.66 -13.88
N GLN A 622 6.78 -3.87 -12.83
CA GLN A 622 7.75 -2.77 -12.92
C GLN A 622 9.14 -3.26 -13.28
N ALA A 623 9.60 -4.38 -12.71
CA ALA A 623 10.90 -4.96 -13.06
C ALA A 623 11.01 -5.33 -14.56
N LEU A 624 9.91 -5.77 -15.17
CA LEU A 624 9.86 -5.98 -16.61
C LEU A 624 9.95 -4.67 -17.40
N ILE A 625 9.29 -3.62 -16.92
CA ILE A 625 9.36 -2.27 -17.52
C ILE A 625 10.78 -1.74 -17.42
N ASP A 626 11.40 -1.76 -16.26
CA ASP A 626 12.73 -1.24 -15.97
C ASP A 626 13.80 -1.95 -16.82
N GLN A 627 13.80 -3.28 -16.86
CA GLN A 627 14.65 -4.04 -17.77
C GLN A 627 14.39 -3.64 -19.23
N GLY A 628 13.12 -3.54 -19.61
CA GLY A 628 12.73 -3.19 -20.97
C GLY A 628 13.23 -1.80 -21.37
N ILE A 629 13.28 -0.84 -20.47
CA ILE A 629 13.87 0.50 -20.66
C ILE A 629 15.40 0.40 -20.75
N ALA A 630 16.04 -0.33 -19.81
CA ALA A 630 17.49 -0.54 -19.81
C ALA A 630 18.01 -1.20 -21.09
N MET A 631 17.27 -2.13 -21.68
CA MET A 631 17.60 -2.74 -22.98
C MET A 631 17.64 -1.74 -24.14
N ARG A 632 17.16 -0.52 -23.96
CA ARG A 632 17.25 0.58 -24.92
C ARG A 632 18.37 1.57 -24.59
N GLY A 633 19.19 1.28 -23.58
CA GLY A 633 20.29 2.12 -23.14
C GLY A 633 19.87 3.34 -22.31
N LEU A 634 18.68 3.30 -21.72
CA LEU A 634 18.17 4.31 -20.79
C LEU A 634 18.34 3.82 -19.35
N PRO A 635 18.34 4.73 -18.35
CA PRO A 635 18.33 4.33 -16.93
C PRO A 635 17.15 3.40 -16.61
N ALA A 636 17.42 2.34 -15.85
CA ALA A 636 16.40 1.39 -15.43
C ALA A 636 15.40 2.04 -14.44
N ASP A 637 15.94 2.75 -13.45
CA ASP A 637 15.18 3.38 -12.38
C ASP A 637 14.12 4.33 -12.92
N GLN A 638 12.88 4.17 -12.49
CA GLN A 638 11.74 4.98 -12.94
C GLN A 638 11.13 5.85 -11.84
N GLY A 639 11.48 5.62 -10.57
CA GLY A 639 10.82 6.25 -9.41
C GLY A 639 9.38 5.80 -9.27
N ASN A 640 8.54 6.60 -8.61
CA ASN A 640 7.12 6.28 -8.46
C ASN A 640 6.46 6.05 -9.84
N ALA A 641 5.84 4.89 -10.02
CA ALA A 641 5.20 4.50 -11.28
C ALA A 641 3.90 5.28 -11.55
N ALA A 642 3.17 5.70 -10.51
CA ALA A 642 1.86 6.31 -10.64
C ALA A 642 1.83 7.55 -11.57
N PRO A 643 2.73 8.54 -11.50
CA PRO A 643 2.74 9.68 -12.43
C PRO A 643 2.76 9.27 -13.91
N THR A 644 3.57 8.27 -14.25
CA THR A 644 3.66 7.76 -15.64
C THR A 644 2.40 6.98 -16.02
N LEU A 645 1.89 6.12 -15.13
CA LEU A 645 0.64 5.38 -15.36
C LEU A 645 -0.52 6.33 -15.66
N TYR A 646 -0.69 7.40 -14.87
CA TYR A 646 -1.75 8.39 -15.10
C TYR A 646 -1.54 9.19 -16.40
N ALA A 647 -0.30 9.51 -16.77
CA ALA A 647 -0.01 10.16 -18.05
C ALA A 647 -0.34 9.27 -19.26
N LEU A 648 -0.09 7.96 -19.16
CA LEU A 648 -0.48 6.98 -20.18
C LEU A 648 -1.99 6.78 -20.21
N ALA A 649 -2.64 6.76 -19.05
CA ALA A 649 -4.09 6.64 -18.95
C ALA A 649 -4.81 7.88 -19.49
N GLU A 650 -4.29 9.09 -19.34
CA GLU A 650 -4.82 10.29 -19.98
C GLU A 650 -4.85 10.14 -21.51
N GLN A 651 -3.82 9.52 -22.09
CA GLN A 651 -3.77 9.28 -23.54
C GLN A 651 -4.80 8.24 -23.99
N GLU A 652 -5.08 7.23 -23.17
CA GLU A 652 -6.01 6.14 -23.52
C GLU A 652 -7.45 6.42 -23.08
N TYR A 653 -7.66 6.92 -21.87
CA TYR A 653 -8.98 7.18 -21.29
C TYR A 653 -9.49 8.60 -21.53
N GLY A 654 -8.60 9.50 -21.96
CA GLY A 654 -8.91 10.92 -22.10
C GLY A 654 -8.79 11.69 -20.79
N GLY A 655 -8.77 13.02 -20.91
CA GLY A 655 -8.63 13.93 -19.78
C GLY A 655 -9.93 14.11 -18.99
N PRO A 656 -9.86 14.81 -17.83
CA PRO A 656 -10.93 14.89 -16.82
C PRO A 656 -12.18 15.66 -17.30
N THR A 657 -12.07 16.45 -18.36
CA THR A 657 -13.16 17.25 -18.94
C THR A 657 -13.63 16.73 -20.29
N ALA A 658 -13.03 15.67 -20.82
CA ALA A 658 -13.40 15.07 -22.08
C ALA A 658 -14.77 14.36 -21.98
N ALA A 659 -15.46 14.22 -23.10
CA ALA A 659 -16.49 13.19 -23.22
C ALA A 659 -15.80 11.82 -23.17
N ALA A 660 -16.48 10.81 -22.61
CA ALA A 660 -15.93 9.45 -22.55
C ALA A 660 -15.47 9.02 -23.96
N PRO A 661 -14.17 8.76 -24.18
CA PRO A 661 -13.69 8.36 -25.49
C PRO A 661 -14.18 6.94 -25.83
N ALA A 662 -14.27 6.63 -27.12
CA ALA A 662 -14.68 5.29 -27.58
C ALA A 662 -13.69 4.19 -27.09
N THR A 663 -12.44 4.54 -26.82
CA THR A 663 -11.42 3.67 -26.26
C THR A 663 -11.82 3.08 -24.90
N LEU A 664 -12.55 3.82 -24.06
CA LEU A 664 -13.04 3.29 -22.78
C LEU A 664 -13.93 2.06 -22.97
N ALA A 665 -14.84 2.09 -23.94
CA ALA A 665 -15.69 0.95 -24.23
C ALA A 665 -14.90 -0.22 -24.85
N THR A 666 -13.90 0.08 -25.66
CA THR A 666 -13.01 -0.94 -26.27
C THR A 666 -12.12 -1.57 -25.20
N CYS A 667 -11.59 -0.78 -24.27
CA CYS A 667 -10.69 -1.21 -23.21
C CYS A 667 -11.44 -1.69 -21.95
N SER A 668 -12.75 -1.86 -21.98
CA SER A 668 -13.49 -2.44 -20.86
C SER A 668 -13.01 -3.86 -20.58
N ALA A 669 -12.75 -4.15 -19.31
CA ALA A 669 -12.37 -5.47 -18.82
C ALA A 669 -13.37 -6.55 -19.22
N ASP A 670 -14.65 -6.21 -19.33
CA ASP A 670 -15.72 -7.14 -19.75
C ASP A 670 -15.57 -7.67 -21.18
N ASN A 671 -14.77 -7.01 -22.02
CA ASN A 671 -14.52 -7.47 -23.39
C ASN A 671 -13.52 -8.65 -23.46
N GLY A 672 -12.83 -8.96 -22.36
CA GLY A 672 -11.83 -10.02 -22.35
C GLY A 672 -10.81 -9.87 -23.48
N ASN A 673 -10.37 -10.97 -24.05
CA ASN A 673 -9.37 -11.00 -25.13
C ASN A 673 -9.80 -10.28 -26.44
N THR A 674 -11.08 -10.09 -26.67
CA THR A 674 -11.57 -9.60 -27.97
C THR A 674 -11.54 -8.09 -28.10
N GLY A 675 -11.50 -7.34 -27.01
CA GLY A 675 -11.56 -5.88 -27.00
C GLY A 675 -10.31 -5.19 -26.46
N THR A 676 -9.55 -5.86 -25.58
CA THR A 676 -8.47 -5.24 -24.80
C THR A 676 -7.06 -5.48 -25.36
N ALA A 677 -6.91 -6.20 -26.45
CA ALA A 677 -5.61 -6.62 -26.97
C ALA A 677 -4.63 -5.47 -27.29
N ASN A 678 -5.15 -4.30 -27.63
CA ASN A 678 -4.37 -3.11 -27.95
C ASN A 678 -4.36 -2.06 -26.83
N CYS A 679 -5.04 -2.32 -25.72
CA CYS A 679 -5.14 -1.40 -24.59
C CYS A 679 -3.95 -1.53 -23.66
N VAL A 680 -3.54 -0.43 -23.05
CA VAL A 680 -2.56 -0.43 -21.94
C VAL A 680 -3.24 -0.88 -20.67
N PHE A 681 -4.45 -0.38 -20.43
CA PHE A 681 -5.25 -0.67 -19.26
C PHE A 681 -6.50 -1.46 -19.60
N HIS A 682 -6.89 -2.38 -18.73
CA HIS A 682 -8.16 -3.06 -18.76
C HIS A 682 -9.12 -2.36 -17.79
N ASN A 683 -9.99 -1.51 -18.34
CA ASN A 683 -10.87 -0.66 -17.55
C ASN A 683 -12.01 -1.47 -16.92
N THR A 684 -11.98 -1.65 -15.60
CA THR A 684 -13.04 -2.33 -14.86
C THR A 684 -14.25 -1.43 -14.74
N THR A 685 -15.39 -1.87 -15.27
CA THR A 685 -16.59 -1.03 -15.42
C THR A 685 -17.81 -1.54 -14.66
N ARG A 686 -17.77 -2.72 -14.06
CA ARG A 686 -18.84 -3.32 -13.26
C ARG A 686 -18.31 -3.87 -11.95
N GLY A 687 -19.20 -4.07 -10.99
CA GLY A 687 -18.87 -4.51 -9.64
C GLY A 687 -18.66 -3.33 -8.69
N SER A 688 -18.39 -3.64 -7.46
CA SER A 688 -18.20 -2.65 -6.39
C SER A 688 -17.35 -3.23 -5.28
N ILE A 689 -16.78 -2.34 -4.47
CA ILE A 689 -16.28 -2.69 -3.15
C ILE A 689 -17.39 -2.45 -2.12
N SER A 690 -17.18 -2.93 -0.90
CA SER A 690 -18.07 -2.72 0.23
C SER A 690 -17.29 -2.14 1.41
N THR A 691 -17.99 -1.81 2.47
CA THR A 691 -17.35 -1.45 3.73
C THR A 691 -18.17 -1.96 4.89
N GLN A 692 -17.51 -2.19 5.98
CA GLN A 692 -18.13 -2.52 7.23
C GLN A 692 -18.86 -1.32 7.80
N CYS A 693 -19.95 -1.58 8.50
CA CYS A 693 -20.68 -0.61 9.29
C CYS A 693 -21.02 -1.19 10.64
N ILE A 694 -21.17 -0.34 11.63
CA ILE A 694 -21.49 -0.75 12.99
C ILE A 694 -22.71 -0.01 13.52
N SER A 695 -23.33 -0.59 14.53
CA SER A 695 -24.39 0.02 15.29
C SER A 695 -24.04 0.04 16.76
N PHE A 696 -24.30 1.16 17.40
CA PHE A 696 -24.27 1.31 18.84
C PHE A 696 -25.69 1.59 19.37
N ASN A 697 -26.07 0.98 20.50
CA ASN A 697 -27.34 1.23 21.19
C ASN A 697 -28.56 1.07 20.28
N GLY A 698 -28.56 0.15 19.32
CA GLY A 698 -29.66 -0.12 18.41
C GLY A 698 -29.91 0.92 17.32
N GLY A 699 -29.01 1.86 17.14
CA GLY A 699 -28.99 2.83 16.03
C GLY A 699 -28.01 2.42 14.93
N SER A 700 -28.11 3.02 13.74
CA SER A 700 -27.09 2.91 12.68
C SER A 700 -26.31 4.21 12.60
N ASP A 701 -25.00 4.15 12.84
CA ASP A 701 -24.11 5.30 12.67
C ASP A 701 -23.65 5.45 11.23
N THR A 702 -23.77 4.37 10.43
CA THR A 702 -23.45 4.36 9.01
C THR A 702 -24.73 4.28 8.18
N PRO A 703 -25.05 5.26 7.34
CA PRO A 703 -26.17 5.18 6.42
C PRO A 703 -26.04 3.97 5.48
N ASN A 704 -27.17 3.37 5.12
CA ASN A 704 -27.25 2.16 4.29
C ASN A 704 -26.60 0.92 4.90
N CYS A 705 -26.42 0.90 6.20
CA CYS A 705 -25.93 -0.28 6.90
C CYS A 705 -27.01 -1.36 6.96
N TYR A 706 -26.67 -2.53 6.48
CA TYR A 706 -27.51 -3.72 6.60
C TYR A 706 -27.09 -4.49 7.85
N PHE A 707 -27.95 -4.54 8.83
CA PHE A 707 -27.68 -5.23 10.09
C PHE A 707 -27.94 -6.72 9.95
N TYR A 708 -26.91 -7.53 10.03
CA TYR A 708 -27.00 -8.96 9.77
C TYR A 708 -26.67 -9.84 10.97
N GLY A 709 -25.97 -9.32 11.96
CA GLY A 709 -25.54 -10.10 13.11
C GLY A 709 -25.89 -9.43 14.43
N THR A 710 -25.99 -10.24 15.47
CA THR A 710 -26.06 -9.78 16.85
C THR A 710 -24.74 -9.99 17.57
N VAL A 711 -23.75 -10.56 16.86
CA VAL A 711 -22.47 -10.95 17.43
C VAL A 711 -21.38 -10.20 16.69
N ASP A 712 -20.53 -9.53 17.44
CA ASP A 712 -19.27 -9.02 16.99
C ASP A 712 -18.34 -10.21 16.65
N PRO A 713 -18.06 -10.49 15.37
CA PRO A 713 -17.29 -11.64 14.98
C PRO A 713 -15.81 -11.53 15.38
N TYR A 714 -15.36 -10.34 15.79
CA TYR A 714 -13.98 -10.04 16.13
C TYR A 714 -13.72 -9.90 17.64
N GLY A 715 -14.78 -9.83 18.45
CA GLY A 715 -14.67 -9.74 19.90
C GLY A 715 -14.35 -8.33 20.43
N TYR A 716 -14.63 -7.29 19.66
CA TYR A 716 -14.35 -5.89 20.05
C TYR A 716 -15.40 -5.28 20.96
N GLY A 717 -16.42 -6.04 21.34
CA GLY A 717 -17.49 -5.55 22.21
C GLY A 717 -18.53 -4.69 21.50
N LEU A 718 -18.65 -4.79 20.18
CA LEU A 718 -19.64 -4.09 19.37
C LEU A 718 -21.01 -4.75 19.50
N GLU A 719 -22.07 -3.96 19.48
CA GLU A 719 -23.43 -4.50 19.58
C GLU A 719 -23.87 -5.20 18.29
N THR A 720 -23.54 -4.62 17.14
CA THR A 720 -23.93 -5.15 15.84
C THR A 720 -22.95 -4.73 14.77
N VAL A 721 -22.52 -5.67 13.95
CA VAL A 721 -21.70 -5.45 12.77
C VAL A 721 -22.53 -5.75 11.53
N GLY A 722 -22.46 -4.89 10.56
CA GLY A 722 -23.16 -5.00 9.28
C GLY A 722 -22.29 -4.60 8.11
N LEU A 723 -22.91 -4.42 6.97
CA LEU A 723 -22.23 -4.10 5.72
C LEU A 723 -22.95 -2.94 5.00
N THR A 724 -22.18 -2.00 4.49
CA THR A 724 -22.65 -0.97 3.56
C THR A 724 -22.25 -1.37 2.13
N THR A 725 -23.17 -1.19 1.19
CA THR A 725 -22.99 -1.52 -0.22
C THR A 725 -23.45 -0.39 -1.12
N THR A 726 -23.27 -0.54 -2.43
CA THR A 726 -23.71 0.43 -3.43
C THR A 726 -25.21 0.38 -3.79
N ASP A 727 -25.99 -0.57 -3.25
CA ASP A 727 -27.38 -0.78 -3.65
C ASP A 727 -28.26 0.45 -3.46
N ALA A 728 -28.06 1.20 -2.36
CA ALA A 728 -28.90 2.34 -2.04
C ALA A 728 -28.50 3.61 -2.79
N ALA A 729 -27.23 3.76 -3.16
CA ALA A 729 -26.70 4.94 -3.85
C ALA A 729 -25.40 4.62 -4.62
N PRO A 730 -25.47 3.85 -5.71
CA PRO A 730 -24.30 3.26 -6.37
C PRO A 730 -23.32 4.27 -6.97
N THR A 731 -23.73 5.54 -7.16
CA THR A 731 -22.89 6.59 -7.75
C THR A 731 -22.67 7.79 -6.84
N ALA A 732 -23.19 7.76 -5.61
CA ALA A 732 -23.05 8.86 -4.68
C ALA A 732 -21.84 8.64 -3.75
N TYR A 733 -20.78 9.39 -3.99
CA TYR A 733 -19.59 9.40 -3.15
C TYR A 733 -19.68 10.57 -2.15
N GLY A 734 -19.67 10.26 -0.88
CA GLY A 734 -19.74 11.26 0.16
C GLY A 734 -19.55 10.64 1.54
N VAL A 735 -19.43 11.49 2.55
CA VAL A 735 -19.19 11.05 3.95
C VAL A 735 -20.20 10.01 4.44
N ASN A 736 -21.38 9.97 3.85
CA ASN A 736 -22.46 9.08 4.27
C ASN A 736 -22.65 7.88 3.33
N ASN A 737 -21.89 7.79 2.23
CA ASN A 737 -21.88 6.63 1.34
C ASN A 737 -20.46 6.07 1.30
N LYS A 738 -20.28 4.93 1.89
CA LYS A 738 -18.98 4.33 2.19
C LYS A 738 -18.56 3.26 1.18
N ALA A 739 -19.43 2.89 0.22
CA ALA A 739 -19.13 1.89 -0.78
C ALA A 739 -18.99 2.53 -2.16
N TYR A 740 -18.05 2.03 -2.96
CA TYR A 740 -17.75 2.58 -4.28
C TYR A 740 -17.95 1.54 -5.37
N GLY A 741 -18.63 1.94 -6.46
CA GLY A 741 -18.78 1.14 -7.66
C GLY A 741 -17.64 1.36 -8.67
N ALA A 742 -17.30 0.32 -9.42
CA ALA A 742 -16.48 0.45 -10.61
C ALA A 742 -17.24 1.23 -11.68
N GLN A 743 -16.52 2.01 -12.49
CA GLN A 743 -17.09 2.88 -13.51
C GLN A 743 -16.10 3.15 -14.63
N PRO A 744 -16.54 3.54 -15.84
CA PRO A 744 -15.63 3.87 -16.92
C PRO A 744 -14.64 4.97 -16.56
N GLY A 745 -13.36 4.79 -16.90
CA GLY A 745 -12.27 5.64 -16.49
C GLY A 745 -11.72 5.26 -15.12
N TRP A 746 -11.27 6.25 -14.37
CA TRP A 746 -10.77 6.00 -13.01
C TRP A 746 -11.93 5.77 -12.02
N SER A 747 -11.73 4.86 -11.05
CA SER A 747 -12.69 4.62 -9.96
C SER A 747 -12.00 4.32 -8.64
N PHE A 748 -12.67 4.58 -7.51
CA PHE A 748 -12.20 4.17 -6.18
C PHE A 748 -12.16 2.65 -5.98
N ALA A 749 -12.81 1.88 -6.86
CA ALA A 749 -12.85 0.43 -6.72
C ALA A 749 -11.62 -0.27 -7.32
N THR A 750 -11.04 0.25 -8.39
CA THR A 750 -9.93 -0.40 -9.11
C THR A 750 -8.90 0.58 -9.70
N GLY A 751 -8.98 1.88 -9.36
CA GLY A 751 -8.11 2.88 -9.96
C GLY A 751 -8.26 2.94 -11.49
N LEU A 752 -7.15 2.81 -12.20
CA LEU A 752 -7.09 2.73 -13.66
C LEU A 752 -7.48 1.34 -14.21
N GLY A 753 -7.70 0.35 -13.33
CA GLY A 753 -7.90 -1.05 -13.71
C GLY A 753 -6.60 -1.84 -13.77
N SER A 754 -6.62 -3.05 -14.34
CA SER A 754 -5.42 -3.87 -14.55
C SER A 754 -4.69 -3.50 -15.85
N VAL A 755 -3.56 -4.14 -16.14
CA VAL A 755 -2.69 -3.73 -17.26
C VAL A 755 -2.37 -4.86 -18.22
N ASN A 756 -2.19 -4.53 -19.50
CA ASN A 756 -1.46 -5.37 -20.44
C ASN A 756 0.01 -4.96 -20.45
N VAL A 757 0.86 -5.78 -19.85
CA VAL A 757 2.28 -5.45 -19.61
C VAL A 757 3.07 -5.25 -20.90
N THR A 758 2.75 -5.98 -21.97
CA THR A 758 3.38 -5.76 -23.29
C THR A 758 3.07 -4.37 -23.82
N ASN A 759 1.80 -3.96 -23.78
CA ASN A 759 1.37 -2.66 -24.27
C ASN A 759 1.88 -1.53 -23.35
N LEU A 760 1.86 -1.78 -22.03
CA LEU A 760 2.41 -0.86 -21.03
C LEU A 760 3.89 -0.59 -21.29
N LEU A 761 4.70 -1.63 -21.53
CA LEU A 761 6.11 -1.46 -21.85
C LEU A 761 6.33 -0.65 -23.15
N ILE A 762 5.51 -0.88 -24.17
CA ILE A 762 5.59 -0.14 -25.44
C ILE A 762 5.26 1.34 -25.20
N ALA A 763 4.17 1.61 -24.49
CA ALA A 763 3.72 2.97 -24.16
C ALA A 763 4.73 3.70 -23.25
N TRP A 764 5.26 3.01 -22.25
CA TRP A 764 6.26 3.57 -21.32
C TRP A 764 7.55 3.95 -22.06
N ARG A 765 8.03 3.07 -22.96
CA ARG A 765 9.17 3.38 -23.82
C ARG A 765 8.95 4.62 -24.69
N ALA A 766 7.73 4.79 -25.21
CA ALA A 766 7.40 5.99 -25.98
C ALA A 766 7.37 7.24 -25.08
N PHE A 767 6.86 7.13 -23.88
CA PHE A 767 6.83 8.22 -22.90
C PHE A 767 8.22 8.72 -22.52
N VAL A 768 9.14 7.82 -22.15
CA VAL A 768 10.51 8.21 -21.75
C VAL A 768 11.38 8.70 -22.91
N HIS A 769 11.01 8.39 -24.16
CA HIS A 769 11.69 8.88 -25.37
C HIS A 769 11.05 10.14 -25.94
N ALA A 770 9.99 10.68 -25.34
CA ALA A 770 9.34 11.88 -25.86
C ALA A 770 10.37 13.03 -25.97
N PRO A 771 10.59 13.62 -27.19
CA PRO A 771 11.58 14.67 -27.34
C PRO A 771 11.19 15.86 -26.46
N ALA A 772 12.18 16.47 -25.78
CA ALA A 772 11.96 17.71 -25.07
C ALA A 772 11.30 18.73 -26.03
N ALA A 773 10.23 19.38 -25.59
CA ALA A 773 9.57 20.40 -26.40
C ALA A 773 10.61 21.45 -26.79
N ALA A 774 10.68 21.80 -28.07
CA ALA A 774 11.55 22.88 -28.52
C ALA A 774 11.16 24.14 -27.72
N PRO A 775 12.12 24.90 -27.17
CA PRO A 775 11.81 26.12 -26.46
C PRO A 775 11.00 27.04 -27.40
N GLN A 776 9.79 27.41 -26.99
CA GLN A 776 8.94 28.38 -27.68
C GLN A 776 9.48 29.79 -27.50
#